data_c5464fe7f31803be3a367b4ba0c5f8a6
#
_entry.id   c5464fe7f31803be3a367b4ba0c5f8a6
#
_cell.length_a   1.000
_cell.length_b   1.000
_cell.length_c   1.000
_cell.angle_alpha   90.00
_cell.angle_beta   90.00
_cell.angle_gamma   90.00
#
_symmetry.space_group_name_H-M   'P 1'
#
loop_
_entity.id
_entity.type
_entity.pdbx_description
1 polymer ?
#
loop_
_entity_poly.entity_id
_entity_poly.type
_entity_poly.pdbx_seq_one_letter_code
_entity_poly.pdbx_strand_id
1 'polypeptide(L)'
;MATHSNRGRAALVALTLTLLATGAAAPARARDGDSSTVEVRRGTNLAVSLSPDGSTLLMDLQGVLWKLPATGGEGERVTGDLDDPALPSWAPDGERVTLQSYRDGTYDVWTMRPDGGDKRQVTAGPYDDREPVYSPDGTRIAFSSDRGGSYDVWVLELASGRLQRWTDSAAEESQPTWSPDGTEIAFVVGRAPDDPDRAIGELTRLTSRTIEASDERGARRVVVTESAGTIASPSWGPEGDEIAYVVTAPNRSVLKLSGREVTRDEDVFPFRPQWRSATELVYAADGQIRRRDLAGGGAAEIPFSVRLDVTRPAYEQKDRAEDDRRPRPVRGIVSPVLSPDGEQVAFVALGDLWELRIDAAPRQITHDRAVESDPAWSPDGRRLAYSSDREGSSNLYIRDVRSGATRRVTSAPGAEVAAAFSPDGRTLAYQDEQDATFALDLATGESRPLVPAAWEPGAPTWGPGGETVAVAALRPYSNRFREGTSQILAVDAASGEQSWVAPIPFASLSNRVTSGPVWSPDGRAMAFVIASRLWVMDVDAEGRPTGPPRRLTDEVAESPSWGRGSRELLYQSNGRLRIVPAAGGAPRTVPVDLSWRPARAPGRQVIHAGALWDGVRRQLRHDVDIVLRGERIVRVHRHRGGEHGPDVVDASDLTVIPGLWDNHVHQELYRSFLGARQGAQQLAFGVTTTVGVGDPAYQALEDREALAAGRRVGPRFLASGEPVDGSRVYYDFMRPASDQAELERELGRIGALDYDILKTYVRLPYAFQAQAIDFGHRRGLPSFSHYWYPPVAFGQDGISHITATQRLGFSRTQSPGGFAYEDVIRTASASKMAMMSTLFSATTLLADHPELLEDPRVRVLYTPSQLEELQQLAEDARGSEAAAARVGLERSVGILREILRSGGTVLAGTDLPLEPIGVHLHLNLRAMVRYGFTPFEALQTATRIPARQFGASGDLGTVRPGRLADLAFVEGDPLARIEDAANVRMVMTNGRLRTVPSLLAPFADG
;
A
#
# COMPACT_ATOMS: atom_id res chain seq x y z
N MET A 1 69.90 20.70 -26.11
CA MET A 1 69.99 21.61 -24.92
C MET A 1 68.63 21.70 -24.28
N ALA A 2 68.65 21.33 -23.02
CA ALA A 2 67.73 21.59 -21.96
C ALA A 2 66.28 21.01 -22.10
N THR A 3 66.12 19.88 -21.57
CA THR A 3 65.03 19.20 -20.85
C THR A 3 64.40 20.04 -19.75
N HIS A 4 63.07 20.06 -19.69
CA HIS A 4 62.36 20.23 -18.38
C HIS A 4 61.14 19.31 -18.30
N SER A 5 61.30 18.32 -17.44
CA SER A 5 60.24 17.46 -16.94
C SER A 5 59.34 18.24 -15.95
N ASN A 6 58.04 18.14 -16.12
CA ASN A 6 57.10 18.57 -15.07
C ASN A 6 56.31 17.35 -14.55
N ARG A 7 56.65 16.86 -13.37
CA ARG A 7 55.93 15.91 -12.57
C ARG A 7 54.77 16.65 -11.85
N GLY A 8 53.55 16.43 -12.31
CA GLY A 8 52.37 16.84 -11.57
C GLY A 8 52.12 15.91 -10.38
N ARG A 9 52.19 16.46 -9.19
CA ARG A 9 51.78 15.79 -7.94
C ARG A 9 50.25 15.74 -7.86
N ALA A 10 49.67 14.54 -7.81
CA ALA A 10 48.32 14.31 -7.37
C ALA A 10 48.27 14.56 -5.85
N ALA A 11 47.51 15.56 -5.43
CA ALA A 11 47.20 15.78 -4.05
C ALA A 11 45.98 14.90 -3.65
N LEU A 12 46.26 13.89 -2.83
CA LEU A 12 45.22 13.14 -2.13
C LEU A 12 44.65 14.07 -1.02
N VAL A 13 43.40 14.53 -1.21
CA VAL A 13 42.65 15.19 -0.12
C VAL A 13 41.97 14.06 0.66
N ALA A 14 42.60 13.71 1.79
CA ALA A 14 41.94 12.88 2.78
C ALA A 14 40.87 13.74 3.49
N LEU A 15 39.60 13.54 3.17
CA LEU A 15 38.48 14.09 3.92
C LEU A 15 38.29 13.24 5.20
N THR A 16 38.80 13.74 6.31
CA THR A 16 38.51 13.18 7.62
C THR A 16 37.08 13.57 8.01
N LEU A 17 36.12 12.64 7.77
CA LEU A 17 34.79 12.77 8.36
C LEU A 17 34.88 12.52 9.85
N THR A 18 34.81 13.60 10.63
CA THR A 18 34.58 13.54 12.06
C THR A 18 33.07 13.18 12.23
N LEU A 19 32.77 11.92 12.50
CA LEU A 19 31.44 11.51 12.97
C LEU A 19 31.24 12.13 14.35
N LEU A 20 30.47 13.19 14.41
CA LEU A 20 29.80 13.60 15.61
C LEU A 20 28.72 12.55 15.89
N ALA A 21 29.00 11.63 16.82
CA ALA A 21 28.00 10.79 17.42
C ALA A 21 27.00 11.70 18.17
N THR A 22 26.00 12.21 17.48
CA THR A 22 24.82 12.73 18.14
C THR A 22 24.12 11.50 18.73
N GLY A 23 24.26 11.33 20.04
CA GLY A 23 23.46 10.37 20.79
C GLY A 23 22.00 10.62 20.46
N ALA A 24 21.40 9.77 19.63
CA ALA A 24 19.97 9.76 19.43
C ALA A 24 19.36 9.50 20.81
N ALA A 25 18.74 10.52 21.38
CA ALA A 25 17.90 10.35 22.56
C ALA A 25 16.91 9.25 22.21
N ALA A 26 16.81 8.21 23.04
CA ALA A 26 15.81 7.18 22.87
C ALA A 26 14.45 7.86 22.64
N PRO A 27 13.68 7.50 21.61
CA PRO A 27 12.40 8.13 21.36
C PRO A 27 11.58 8.04 22.64
N ALA A 28 11.01 9.18 23.05
CA ALA A 28 10.13 9.21 24.20
C ALA A 28 9.01 8.20 23.90
N ARG A 29 8.91 7.13 24.72
CA ARG A 29 7.80 6.17 24.64
C ARG A 29 6.50 6.99 24.65
N ALA A 30 5.56 6.64 23.78
CA ALA A 30 4.22 7.20 23.83
C ALA A 30 3.73 7.14 25.29
N ARG A 31 3.50 8.31 25.89
CA ARG A 31 3.21 8.42 27.33
C ARG A 31 1.77 8.07 27.69
N ASP A 32 0.92 7.77 26.68
CA ASP A 32 -0.52 7.62 26.85
C ASP A 32 -1.02 6.23 26.44
N GLY A 33 -0.48 5.16 27.05
CA GLY A 33 -0.96 3.80 26.84
C GLY A 33 -0.59 2.86 27.97
N ASP A 34 -1.43 1.84 28.19
CA ASP A 34 -1.11 0.73 29.09
C ASP A 34 -0.09 -0.19 28.39
N SER A 35 1.16 -0.10 28.77
CA SER A 35 2.21 -1.02 28.29
C SER A 35 2.23 -2.26 29.17
N SER A 36 2.31 -3.43 28.54
CA SER A 36 2.37 -4.74 29.19
C SER A 36 3.22 -5.70 28.38
N THR A 37 3.48 -6.89 28.93
CA THR A 37 4.15 -7.94 28.21
C THR A 37 3.22 -9.15 28.05
N VAL A 38 3.37 -9.83 26.92
CA VAL A 38 2.65 -11.07 26.60
C VAL A 38 3.66 -12.21 26.53
N GLU A 39 3.49 -13.21 27.39
CA GLU A 39 4.29 -14.43 27.30
C GLU A 39 3.85 -15.27 26.09
N VAL A 40 4.81 -15.75 25.30
CA VAL A 40 4.61 -16.51 24.08
C VAL A 40 5.46 -17.76 24.11
N ARG A 41 4.88 -18.89 23.74
CA ARG A 41 5.51 -20.21 23.66
C ARG A 41 5.40 -20.85 22.28
N ARG A 42 4.67 -20.20 21.37
CA ARG A 42 4.54 -20.54 19.95
C ARG A 42 4.61 -19.28 19.13
N GLY A 43 5.48 -19.27 18.11
CA GLY A 43 5.73 -18.09 17.28
C GLY A 43 5.45 -18.31 15.80
N THR A 44 4.97 -17.29 15.15
CA THR A 44 4.69 -17.27 13.71
C THR A 44 5.96 -16.90 12.95
N ASN A 45 6.41 -17.76 12.04
CA ASN A 45 7.58 -17.52 11.18
C ASN A 45 8.84 -17.15 11.99
N LEU A 46 9.15 -17.91 13.02
CA LEU A 46 10.39 -17.79 13.78
C LEU A 46 11.57 -18.42 13.03
N ALA A 47 12.72 -17.75 13.02
CA ALA A 47 13.97 -18.29 12.50
C ALA A 47 14.92 -18.65 13.67
N VAL A 48 15.72 -19.71 13.50
CA VAL A 48 16.68 -20.13 14.52
C VAL A 48 18.08 -20.28 13.96
N SER A 49 19.08 -20.00 14.78
CA SER A 49 20.50 -20.26 14.47
C SER A 49 21.18 -20.90 15.67
N LEU A 50 21.82 -22.06 15.46
CA LEU A 50 22.47 -22.84 16.46
C LEU A 50 23.95 -22.44 16.59
N SER A 51 24.44 -22.28 17.82
CA SER A 51 25.86 -22.00 18.07
C SER A 51 26.75 -23.17 17.61
N PRO A 52 28.02 -22.92 17.22
CA PRO A 52 28.94 -23.97 16.74
C PRO A 52 29.18 -25.07 17.73
N ASP A 53 29.11 -24.80 19.04
CA ASP A 53 29.24 -25.80 20.10
C ASP A 53 27.94 -26.59 20.39
N GLY A 54 26.83 -26.21 19.71
CA GLY A 54 25.53 -26.83 19.84
C GLY A 54 24.81 -26.57 21.16
N SER A 55 25.28 -25.61 21.98
CA SER A 55 24.75 -25.33 23.31
C SER A 55 23.68 -24.24 23.37
N THR A 56 23.68 -23.31 22.40
CA THR A 56 22.88 -22.08 22.42
C THR A 56 22.12 -21.90 21.11
N LEU A 57 20.89 -21.41 21.20
CA LEU A 57 20.08 -20.96 20.06
C LEU A 57 19.93 -19.44 20.10
N LEU A 58 20.03 -18.81 18.95
CA LEU A 58 19.47 -17.49 18.68
C LEU A 58 18.18 -17.66 17.86
N MET A 59 17.12 -17.04 18.32
CA MET A 59 15.79 -17.07 17.69
C MET A 59 15.37 -15.66 17.27
N ASP A 60 15.09 -15.44 15.98
CA ASP A 60 14.35 -14.28 15.48
C ASP A 60 12.86 -14.57 15.61
N LEU A 61 12.20 -13.89 16.51
CA LEU A 61 10.75 -13.92 16.63
C LEU A 61 10.22 -12.48 16.63
N GLN A 62 9.37 -12.17 15.66
CA GLN A 62 8.72 -10.87 15.51
C GLN A 62 9.72 -9.67 15.39
N GLY A 63 10.94 -9.91 14.79
CA GLY A 63 11.96 -8.88 14.62
C GLY A 63 12.69 -8.49 15.90
N VAL A 64 12.71 -9.40 16.85
CA VAL A 64 13.52 -9.34 18.06
C VAL A 64 14.34 -10.62 18.13
N LEU A 65 15.63 -10.50 18.45
CA LEU A 65 16.47 -11.66 18.71
C LEU A 65 16.42 -12.05 20.17
N TRP A 66 16.24 -13.37 20.38
CA TRP A 66 16.19 -14.03 21.67
C TRP A 66 17.29 -15.08 21.75
N LYS A 67 17.97 -15.16 22.89
CA LYS A 67 18.97 -16.16 23.18
C LYS A 67 18.42 -17.19 24.19
N LEU A 68 18.55 -18.44 23.90
CA LEU A 68 18.08 -19.53 24.77
C LEU A 68 19.00 -20.74 24.70
N PRO A 69 19.00 -21.63 25.71
CA PRO A 69 19.73 -22.92 25.66
C PRO A 69 19.20 -23.78 24.50
N ALA A 70 20.06 -24.57 23.87
CA ALA A 70 19.67 -25.50 22.81
C ALA A 70 18.77 -26.65 23.31
N THR A 71 18.59 -26.79 24.63
CA THR A 71 17.64 -27.70 25.28
C THR A 71 16.26 -27.04 25.52
N GLY A 72 16.12 -25.77 25.21
CA GLY A 72 14.91 -24.97 25.47
C GLY A 72 14.94 -24.22 26.79
N GLY A 73 13.92 -23.40 27.03
CA GLY A 73 13.77 -22.64 28.26
C GLY A 73 13.27 -21.21 28.01
N GLU A 74 13.46 -20.33 28.99
CA GLU A 74 13.13 -18.90 28.86
C GLU A 74 14.17 -18.21 27.97
N GLY A 75 13.71 -17.47 26.94
CA GLY A 75 14.57 -16.70 26.06
C GLY A 75 14.96 -15.37 26.68
N GLU A 76 16.25 -15.06 26.64
CA GLU A 76 16.82 -13.76 27.00
C GLU A 76 16.76 -12.84 25.76
N ARG A 77 16.21 -11.63 25.93
CA ARG A 77 16.14 -10.64 24.85
C ARG A 77 17.52 -10.07 24.54
N VAL A 78 17.94 -10.16 23.26
CA VAL A 78 19.26 -9.71 22.79
C VAL A 78 19.21 -8.33 22.13
N THR A 79 18.12 -8.01 21.41
CA THR A 79 17.98 -6.76 20.64
C THR A 79 16.78 -5.93 21.09
N GLY A 80 16.86 -4.60 20.85
CA GLY A 80 15.73 -3.68 21.06
C GLY A 80 14.72 -3.72 19.91
N ASP A 81 13.55 -3.07 20.11
CA ASP A 81 12.48 -2.98 19.10
C ASP A 81 12.88 -2.17 17.85
N LEU A 82 13.89 -1.31 17.96
CA LEU A 82 14.37 -0.46 16.87
C LEU A 82 15.56 -1.03 16.12
N ASP A 83 16.09 -2.17 16.53
CA ASP A 83 17.25 -2.80 15.88
C ASP A 83 16.87 -3.47 14.54
N ASP A 84 15.60 -3.83 14.37
CA ASP A 84 15.04 -4.48 13.16
C ASP A 84 15.92 -5.65 12.64
N PRO A 85 16.34 -6.56 13.50
CA PRO A 85 17.20 -7.66 13.11
C PRO A 85 16.39 -8.77 12.40
N ALA A 86 17.04 -9.50 11.50
CA ALA A 86 16.51 -10.76 10.99
C ALA A 86 17.64 -11.72 10.58
N LEU A 87 17.33 -13.02 10.56
CA LEU A 87 18.16 -14.09 10.01
C LEU A 87 19.57 -14.14 10.61
N PRO A 88 19.72 -14.37 11.93
CA PRO A 88 21.03 -14.45 12.56
C PRO A 88 21.82 -15.66 12.07
N SER A 89 23.14 -15.53 11.96
CA SER A 89 24.09 -16.62 11.64
C SER A 89 25.34 -16.48 12.50
N TRP A 90 25.75 -17.56 13.16
CA TRP A 90 26.93 -17.56 14.00
C TRP A 90 28.24 -17.58 13.22
N ALA A 91 29.26 -16.91 13.75
CA ALA A 91 30.63 -17.12 13.33
C ALA A 91 31.12 -18.51 13.83
N PRO A 92 32.04 -19.20 13.11
CA PRO A 92 32.50 -20.54 13.50
C PRO A 92 33.17 -20.62 14.87
N ASP A 93 33.74 -19.51 15.35
CA ASP A 93 34.38 -19.38 16.65
C ASP A 93 33.37 -19.20 17.83
N GLY A 94 32.11 -18.94 17.50
CA GLY A 94 31.06 -18.65 18.50
C GLY A 94 31.15 -17.28 19.16
N GLU A 95 32.11 -16.41 18.80
CA GLU A 95 32.34 -15.11 19.43
C GLU A 95 31.42 -14.02 18.87
N ARG A 96 30.97 -14.17 17.63
CA ARG A 96 30.11 -13.21 16.95
C ARG A 96 28.95 -13.87 16.20
N VAL A 97 27.97 -13.04 15.89
CA VAL A 97 26.87 -13.37 14.98
C VAL A 97 26.76 -12.29 13.91
N THR A 98 26.36 -12.69 12.70
CA THR A 98 25.95 -11.76 11.65
C THR A 98 24.44 -11.82 11.47
N LEU A 99 23.86 -10.71 11.02
CA LEU A 99 22.42 -10.56 10.79
C LEU A 99 22.18 -9.48 9.75
N GLN A 100 21.02 -9.47 9.14
CA GLN A 100 20.55 -8.30 8.38
C GLN A 100 19.72 -7.40 9.29
N SER A 101 19.80 -6.07 9.06
CA SER A 101 18.99 -5.08 9.77
C SER A 101 18.55 -3.96 8.84
N TYR A 102 17.28 -3.54 8.92
CA TYR A 102 16.73 -2.43 8.13
C TYR A 102 16.64 -1.10 8.94
N ARG A 103 17.32 -1.02 10.06
CA ARG A 103 17.21 0.12 11.00
C ARG A 103 17.53 1.48 10.39
N ASP A 104 18.35 1.52 9.35
CA ASP A 104 18.84 2.74 8.72
C ASP A 104 18.19 3.04 7.34
N GLY A 105 17.14 2.27 6.96
CA GLY A 105 16.33 2.51 5.76
C GLY A 105 16.70 1.68 4.53
N THR A 106 17.74 0.86 4.65
CA THR A 106 18.14 -0.22 3.74
C THR A 106 18.50 -1.45 4.57
N TYR A 107 18.47 -2.64 3.95
CA TYR A 107 19.06 -3.80 4.60
C TYR A 107 20.57 -3.73 4.51
N ASP A 108 21.20 -3.76 5.68
CA ASP A 108 22.65 -3.86 5.80
C ASP A 108 23.04 -5.10 6.61
N VAL A 109 24.21 -5.63 6.34
CA VAL A 109 24.83 -6.68 7.13
C VAL A 109 25.45 -6.07 8.39
N TRP A 110 25.06 -6.60 9.53
CA TRP A 110 25.57 -6.23 10.83
C TRP A 110 26.24 -7.43 11.52
N THR A 111 27.20 -7.16 12.38
CA THR A 111 27.77 -8.14 13.30
C THR A 111 27.67 -7.66 14.72
N MET A 112 27.53 -8.58 15.67
CA MET A 112 27.49 -8.28 17.11
C MET A 112 27.97 -9.49 17.92
N ARG A 113 28.20 -9.30 19.22
CA ARG A 113 28.36 -10.43 20.13
C ARG A 113 27.00 -11.10 20.39
N PRO A 114 27.01 -12.41 20.77
CA PRO A 114 25.75 -13.13 21.02
C PRO A 114 24.93 -12.60 22.22
N ASP A 115 25.50 -11.72 23.03
CA ASP A 115 24.81 -10.99 24.12
C ASP A 115 24.20 -9.66 23.66
N GLY A 116 24.26 -9.34 22.34
CA GLY A 116 23.80 -8.08 21.77
C GLY A 116 24.78 -6.92 21.89
N GLY A 117 25.96 -7.15 22.48
CA GLY A 117 27.02 -6.13 22.59
C GLY A 117 27.85 -5.98 21.32
N ASP A 118 28.64 -4.90 21.24
CA ASP A 118 29.60 -4.61 20.16
C ASP A 118 28.97 -4.73 18.76
N LYS A 119 27.80 -4.10 18.55
CA LYS A 119 27.12 -4.02 17.26
C LYS A 119 27.94 -3.21 16.27
N ARG A 120 28.18 -3.79 15.08
CA ARG A 120 28.94 -3.14 13.99
C ARG A 120 28.22 -3.35 12.68
N GLN A 121 27.99 -2.27 11.98
CA GLN A 121 27.56 -2.30 10.57
C GLN A 121 28.76 -2.64 9.70
N VAL A 122 28.66 -3.65 8.84
CA VAL A 122 29.76 -4.10 7.98
C VAL A 122 29.52 -3.84 6.50
N THR A 123 28.28 -3.62 6.11
CA THR A 123 27.93 -3.05 4.79
C THR A 123 27.14 -1.78 4.96
N ALA A 124 27.13 -0.91 3.96
CA ALA A 124 26.38 0.33 3.93
C ALA A 124 26.15 0.78 2.48
N GLY A 125 25.17 1.65 2.28
CA GLY A 125 24.88 2.22 0.95
C GLY A 125 23.39 2.20 0.66
N PRO A 126 23.00 2.57 -0.58
CA PRO A 126 21.60 2.60 -0.99
C PRO A 126 21.11 1.23 -1.50
N TYR A 127 21.74 0.16 -1.09
CA TYR A 127 21.50 -1.22 -1.53
C TYR A 127 20.88 -2.04 -0.40
N ASP A 128 20.18 -3.11 -0.75
CA ASP A 128 19.73 -4.09 0.24
C ASP A 128 20.71 -5.28 0.29
N ASP A 129 21.46 -5.39 1.38
CA ASP A 129 22.39 -6.47 1.68
C ASP A 129 21.74 -7.44 2.68
N ARG A 130 21.50 -8.70 2.27
CA ARG A 130 20.58 -9.60 2.96
C ARG A 130 21.16 -11.00 3.15
N GLU A 131 20.57 -11.74 4.13
CA GLU A 131 20.81 -13.18 4.32
C GLU A 131 22.28 -13.53 4.56
N PRO A 132 22.98 -12.80 5.44
CA PRO A 132 24.42 -12.99 5.62
C PRO A 132 24.76 -14.33 6.28
N VAL A 133 25.89 -14.91 5.88
CA VAL A 133 26.44 -16.15 6.44
C VAL A 133 27.96 -16.11 6.45
N TYR A 134 28.57 -16.48 7.58
CA TYR A 134 30.01 -16.62 7.71
C TYR A 134 30.54 -17.81 6.88
N SER A 135 31.75 -17.64 6.31
CA SER A 135 32.52 -18.77 5.79
C SER A 135 32.95 -19.71 6.92
N PRO A 136 33.22 -21.02 6.63
CA PRO A 136 33.63 -21.99 7.65
C PRO A 136 34.93 -21.62 8.40
N ASP A 137 35.81 -20.84 7.80
CA ASP A 137 37.02 -20.32 8.42
C ASP A 137 36.82 -18.99 9.20
N GLY A 138 35.59 -18.39 9.14
CA GLY A 138 35.22 -17.17 9.84
C GLY A 138 35.83 -15.89 9.25
N THR A 139 36.54 -15.96 8.12
CA THR A 139 37.24 -14.81 7.54
C THR A 139 36.39 -13.98 6.57
N ARG A 140 35.31 -14.53 6.06
CA ARG A 140 34.43 -13.93 5.06
C ARG A 140 32.96 -14.02 5.46
N ILE A 141 32.14 -13.11 4.89
CA ILE A 141 30.67 -13.18 4.96
C ILE A 141 30.13 -13.17 3.53
N ALA A 142 29.33 -14.18 3.17
CA ALA A 142 28.52 -14.19 1.96
C ALA A 142 27.14 -13.63 2.24
N PHE A 143 26.56 -12.87 1.33
CA PHE A 143 25.24 -12.26 1.43
C PHE A 143 24.67 -11.98 0.04
N SER A 144 23.35 -11.77 -0.04
CA SER A 144 22.68 -11.33 -1.27
C SER A 144 22.64 -9.82 -1.34
N SER A 145 22.89 -9.22 -2.51
CA SER A 145 22.83 -7.76 -2.69
C SER A 145 22.35 -7.37 -4.08
N ASP A 146 21.53 -6.33 -4.17
CA ASP A 146 21.03 -5.75 -5.42
C ASP A 146 21.95 -4.68 -6.02
N ARG A 147 23.15 -4.49 -5.49
CA ARG A 147 24.13 -3.49 -5.96
C ARG A 147 24.62 -3.71 -7.38
N GLY A 148 24.40 -4.89 -7.94
CA GLY A 148 24.71 -5.25 -9.31
C GLY A 148 23.60 -4.94 -10.32
N GLY A 149 22.42 -4.50 -9.88
CA GLY A 149 21.22 -4.26 -10.70
C GLY A 149 20.21 -5.41 -10.67
N SER A 150 20.58 -6.55 -10.09
CA SER A 150 19.79 -7.70 -9.68
C SER A 150 20.37 -8.22 -8.38
N TYR A 151 19.64 -9.09 -7.68
CA TYR A 151 20.22 -9.77 -6.52
C TYR A 151 21.24 -10.80 -6.98
N ASP A 152 22.48 -10.58 -6.53
CA ASP A 152 23.59 -11.48 -6.69
C ASP A 152 24.17 -11.89 -5.33
N VAL A 153 24.93 -12.96 -5.32
CA VAL A 153 25.75 -13.34 -4.16
C VAL A 153 27.03 -12.51 -4.16
N TRP A 154 27.27 -11.86 -3.03
CA TRP A 154 28.48 -11.07 -2.75
C TRP A 154 29.22 -11.63 -1.56
N VAL A 155 30.53 -11.46 -1.54
CA VAL A 155 31.41 -11.90 -0.45
C VAL A 155 32.19 -10.71 0.08
N LEU A 156 32.13 -10.51 1.39
CA LEU A 156 32.92 -9.53 2.13
C LEU A 156 34.06 -10.21 2.84
N GLU A 157 35.29 -9.82 2.56
CA GLU A 157 36.48 -10.22 3.32
C GLU A 157 36.63 -9.32 4.56
N LEU A 158 36.53 -9.88 5.75
CA LEU A 158 36.42 -9.11 6.99
C LEU A 158 37.69 -8.34 7.34
N ALA A 159 38.87 -8.89 7.05
CA ALA A 159 40.14 -8.27 7.38
C ALA A 159 40.48 -7.05 6.53
N SER A 160 40.10 -7.05 5.26
CA SER A 160 40.40 -5.99 4.30
C SER A 160 39.22 -5.07 4.01
N GLY A 161 38.00 -5.51 4.29
CA GLY A 161 36.76 -4.84 3.86
C GLY A 161 36.49 -4.95 2.35
N ARG A 162 37.22 -5.83 1.63
CA ARG A 162 37.04 -6.01 0.18
C ARG A 162 35.72 -6.73 -0.10
N LEU A 163 34.92 -6.10 -0.96
CA LEU A 163 33.72 -6.71 -1.54
C LEU A 163 34.03 -7.35 -2.88
N GLN A 164 33.54 -8.55 -3.09
CA GLN A 164 33.65 -9.32 -4.32
C GLN A 164 32.26 -9.76 -4.77
N ARG A 165 31.87 -9.49 -5.99
CA ARG A 165 30.70 -10.11 -6.63
C ARG A 165 31.05 -11.54 -6.93
N TRP A 166 30.29 -12.48 -6.34
CA TRP A 166 30.53 -13.91 -6.49
C TRP A 166 29.76 -14.50 -7.66
N THR A 167 28.55 -14.00 -7.87
CA THR A 167 27.72 -14.37 -9.02
C THR A 167 27.36 -13.12 -9.84
N ASP A 168 27.08 -13.32 -11.15
CA ASP A 168 26.76 -12.27 -12.10
C ASP A 168 25.85 -12.85 -13.18
N SER A 169 24.53 -12.81 -12.96
CA SER A 169 23.56 -13.30 -13.94
C SER A 169 22.33 -12.38 -14.00
N ALA A 170 21.47 -12.59 -15.00
CA ALA A 170 20.21 -11.87 -15.10
C ALA A 170 19.12 -12.42 -14.15
N ALA A 171 19.38 -13.56 -13.47
CA ALA A 171 18.48 -14.13 -12.49
C ALA A 171 18.70 -13.48 -11.11
N GLU A 172 17.70 -13.58 -10.24
CA GLU A 172 17.81 -13.19 -8.83
C GLU A 172 18.49 -14.31 -8.03
N GLU A 173 19.71 -14.11 -7.57
CA GLU A 173 20.51 -15.10 -6.85
C GLU A 173 20.65 -14.71 -5.40
N SER A 174 20.17 -15.58 -4.49
CA SER A 174 19.96 -15.20 -3.10
C SER A 174 20.09 -16.38 -2.12
N GLN A 175 20.07 -16.06 -0.82
CA GLN A 175 20.13 -17.01 0.27
C GLN A 175 21.36 -17.91 0.24
N PRO A 176 22.59 -17.34 0.25
CA PRO A 176 23.82 -18.09 0.12
C PRO A 176 24.06 -19.02 1.31
N THR A 177 24.73 -20.16 1.06
CA THR A 177 25.26 -21.06 2.07
C THR A 177 26.60 -21.62 1.61
N TRP A 178 27.61 -21.60 2.49
CA TRP A 178 28.94 -22.13 2.18
C TRP A 178 28.97 -23.65 2.21
N SER A 179 29.76 -24.27 1.32
CA SER A 179 30.20 -25.67 1.49
C SER A 179 31.07 -25.80 2.74
N PRO A 180 31.10 -26.97 3.39
CA PRO A 180 31.86 -27.13 4.62
C PRO A 180 33.36 -26.87 4.50
N ASP A 181 33.92 -27.06 3.31
CA ASP A 181 35.33 -26.78 2.99
C ASP A 181 35.59 -25.33 2.59
N GLY A 182 34.50 -24.51 2.46
CA GLY A 182 34.61 -23.10 2.10
C GLY A 182 34.98 -22.80 0.64
N THR A 183 34.91 -23.79 -0.24
CA THR A 183 35.34 -23.66 -1.66
C THR A 183 34.20 -23.29 -2.58
N GLU A 184 32.95 -23.62 -2.24
CA GLU A 184 31.74 -23.30 -3.00
C GLU A 184 30.71 -22.55 -2.16
N ILE A 185 29.84 -21.78 -2.84
CA ILE A 185 28.64 -21.23 -2.25
C ILE A 185 27.43 -21.76 -3.03
N ALA A 186 26.47 -22.38 -2.33
CA ALA A 186 25.16 -22.68 -2.90
C ALA A 186 24.17 -21.54 -2.63
N PHE A 187 23.27 -21.30 -3.58
CA PHE A 187 22.29 -20.21 -3.53
C PHE A 187 21.02 -20.60 -4.27
N VAL A 188 19.93 -19.91 -3.95
CA VAL A 188 18.64 -20.04 -4.65
C VAL A 188 18.64 -19.17 -5.90
N VAL A 189 18.17 -19.71 -7.01
CA VAL A 189 18.04 -19.01 -8.29
C VAL A 189 16.56 -18.75 -8.57
N GLY A 190 16.18 -17.47 -8.59
CA GLY A 190 14.86 -16.98 -8.97
C GLY A 190 14.85 -16.47 -10.41
N ARG A 191 13.91 -16.95 -11.22
CA ARG A 191 13.74 -16.52 -12.62
C ARG A 191 12.36 -15.91 -12.81
N ALA A 192 12.34 -14.74 -13.46
CA ALA A 192 11.10 -14.16 -13.96
C ALA A 192 10.60 -15.02 -15.16
N PRO A 193 9.29 -15.23 -15.34
CA PRO A 193 8.75 -15.75 -16.58
C PRO A 193 9.09 -14.80 -17.72
N ASP A 194 9.30 -15.37 -18.91
CA ASP A 194 9.45 -14.59 -20.13
C ASP A 194 8.05 -14.13 -20.57
N ASP A 195 7.75 -12.88 -20.34
CA ASP A 195 6.46 -12.25 -20.66
C ASP A 195 6.73 -10.98 -21.49
N PRO A 196 6.56 -11.04 -22.82
CA PRO A 196 6.78 -9.90 -23.70
C PRO A 196 5.72 -8.79 -23.53
N ASP A 197 4.57 -9.10 -22.97
CA ASP A 197 3.45 -8.16 -22.82
C ASP A 197 3.44 -7.49 -21.42
N ARG A 198 4.45 -7.80 -20.60
CA ARG A 198 4.58 -7.22 -19.27
C ARG A 198 4.74 -5.71 -19.29
N ALA A 199 3.97 -5.00 -18.48
CA ALA A 199 4.08 -3.56 -18.33
C ALA A 199 5.45 -3.14 -17.77
N ILE A 200 5.94 -1.98 -18.20
CA ILE A 200 7.18 -1.38 -17.67
C ILE A 200 7.04 -1.18 -16.16
N GLY A 201 7.99 -1.72 -15.38
CA GLY A 201 7.99 -1.59 -13.92
C GLY A 201 7.11 -2.58 -13.18
N GLU A 202 6.28 -3.36 -13.87
CA GLU A 202 5.46 -4.39 -13.24
C GLU A 202 6.32 -5.49 -12.60
N LEU A 203 5.95 -5.86 -11.36
CA LEU A 203 6.60 -6.96 -10.66
C LEU A 203 6.14 -8.31 -11.17
N THR A 204 7.11 -9.16 -11.44
CA THR A 204 6.87 -10.55 -11.79
C THR A 204 7.01 -11.45 -10.57
N ARG A 205 6.13 -12.43 -10.45
CA ARG A 205 6.30 -13.48 -9.46
C ARG A 205 7.46 -14.39 -9.90
N LEU A 206 8.57 -14.36 -9.15
CA LEU A 206 9.73 -15.20 -9.44
C LEU A 206 9.42 -16.69 -9.24
N THR A 207 9.93 -17.50 -10.12
CA THR A 207 9.97 -18.94 -9.94
C THR A 207 11.34 -19.34 -9.39
N SER A 208 11.40 -19.69 -8.09
CA SER A 208 12.62 -20.12 -7.41
C SER A 208 12.57 -21.63 -7.20
N ARG A 209 12.99 -22.40 -8.19
CA ARG A 209 12.93 -23.88 -8.20
C ARG A 209 14.29 -24.56 -8.27
N THR A 210 15.38 -23.80 -8.24
CA THR A 210 16.72 -24.32 -8.41
C THR A 210 17.64 -23.82 -7.32
N ILE A 211 18.45 -24.71 -6.77
CA ILE A 211 19.66 -24.38 -6.02
C ILE A 211 20.84 -24.66 -6.93
N GLU A 212 21.67 -23.65 -7.15
CA GLU A 212 22.95 -23.80 -7.82
C GLU A 212 24.09 -23.60 -6.84
N ALA A 213 25.27 -24.12 -7.17
CA ALA A 213 26.50 -23.84 -6.44
C ALA A 213 27.56 -23.30 -7.42
N SER A 214 28.41 -22.40 -6.93
CA SER A 214 29.56 -21.90 -7.70
C SER A 214 30.81 -21.78 -6.84
N ASP A 215 31.97 -21.97 -7.47
CA ASP A 215 33.26 -21.69 -6.85
C ASP A 215 33.69 -20.24 -7.09
N GLU A 216 34.83 -19.83 -6.51
CA GLU A 216 35.40 -18.48 -6.64
C GLU A 216 35.80 -18.13 -8.11
N ARG A 217 35.94 -19.12 -8.98
CA ARG A 217 36.27 -18.94 -10.39
C ARG A 217 35.04 -18.81 -11.29
N GLY A 218 33.85 -18.92 -10.68
CA GLY A 218 32.55 -18.82 -11.37
C GLY A 218 32.11 -20.13 -12.05
N ALA A 219 32.75 -21.27 -11.75
CA ALA A 219 32.28 -22.58 -12.23
C ALA A 219 30.99 -22.93 -11.50
N ARG A 220 29.89 -23.13 -12.25
CA ARG A 220 28.53 -23.34 -11.70
C ARG A 220 28.04 -24.75 -11.94
N ARG A 221 27.27 -25.25 -11.01
CA ARG A 221 26.54 -26.52 -11.13
C ARG A 221 25.17 -26.45 -10.47
N VAL A 222 24.21 -27.16 -11.02
CA VAL A 222 22.90 -27.35 -10.38
C VAL A 222 23.05 -28.39 -9.27
N VAL A 223 22.59 -28.03 -8.07
CA VAL A 223 22.58 -28.91 -6.89
C VAL A 223 21.22 -29.58 -6.74
N VAL A 224 20.11 -28.80 -6.86
CA VAL A 224 18.75 -29.25 -6.71
C VAL A 224 17.85 -28.57 -7.73
N THR A 225 16.87 -29.32 -8.24
CA THR A 225 15.74 -28.75 -9.02
C THR A 225 14.44 -29.34 -8.51
N GLU A 226 13.46 -28.50 -8.22
CA GLU A 226 12.11 -28.88 -7.84
C GLU A 226 11.12 -28.71 -8.99
N SER A 227 10.20 -29.66 -9.13
CA SER A 227 9.16 -29.61 -10.16
C SER A 227 8.01 -28.67 -9.81
N ALA A 228 7.79 -28.38 -8.52
CA ALA A 228 6.71 -27.52 -8.03
C ALA A 228 7.11 -26.83 -6.72
N GLY A 229 6.44 -25.71 -6.39
CA GLY A 229 6.68 -24.90 -5.21
C GLY A 229 7.88 -23.96 -5.36
N THR A 230 8.20 -23.26 -4.28
CA THR A 230 9.29 -22.29 -4.19
C THR A 230 10.32 -22.80 -3.18
N ILE A 231 11.56 -22.92 -3.62
CA ILE A 231 12.70 -23.29 -2.75
C ILE A 231 13.11 -22.08 -1.90
N ALA A 232 13.45 -22.35 -0.66
CA ALA A 232 14.00 -21.35 0.26
C ALA A 232 15.06 -21.94 1.17
N SER A 233 16.00 -21.10 1.60
CA SER A 233 16.89 -21.27 2.73
C SER A 233 17.73 -22.56 2.69
N PRO A 234 18.55 -22.75 1.68
CA PRO A 234 19.45 -23.90 1.60
C PRO A 234 20.46 -23.89 2.75
N SER A 235 20.81 -25.09 3.21
CA SER A 235 21.81 -25.33 4.27
C SER A 235 22.63 -26.57 3.93
N TRP A 236 23.90 -26.36 3.69
CA TRP A 236 24.80 -27.45 3.34
C TRP A 236 25.10 -28.35 4.55
N GLY A 237 25.07 -29.64 4.33
CA GLY A 237 25.40 -30.62 5.37
C GLY A 237 26.88 -30.61 5.72
N PRO A 238 27.27 -30.99 6.95
CA PRO A 238 28.65 -30.90 7.41
C PRO A 238 29.65 -31.82 6.66
N GLU A 239 29.15 -32.87 5.98
CA GLU A 239 29.97 -33.76 5.15
C GLU A 239 30.07 -33.31 3.69
N GLY A 240 29.27 -32.30 3.28
CA GLY A 240 29.34 -31.69 1.93
C GLY A 240 28.57 -32.47 0.84
N ASP A 241 27.92 -33.57 1.17
CA ASP A 241 27.21 -34.45 0.23
C ASP A 241 25.70 -34.23 0.20
N GLU A 242 25.13 -33.62 1.21
CA GLU A 242 23.70 -33.35 1.33
C GLU A 242 23.42 -31.82 1.48
N ILE A 243 22.25 -31.39 1.04
CA ILE A 243 21.75 -30.03 1.26
C ILE A 243 20.29 -30.08 1.77
N ALA A 244 20.06 -29.43 2.90
CA ALA A 244 18.73 -29.27 3.46
C ALA A 244 18.13 -27.93 2.94
N TYR A 245 16.82 -27.91 2.64
CA TYR A 245 16.11 -26.72 2.16
C TYR A 245 14.61 -26.86 2.42
N VAL A 246 13.90 -25.74 2.38
CA VAL A 246 12.44 -25.70 2.51
C VAL A 246 11.80 -25.49 1.15
N VAL A 247 10.70 -26.21 0.88
CA VAL A 247 9.84 -25.96 -0.28
C VAL A 247 8.49 -25.48 0.22
N THR A 248 8.07 -24.32 -0.27
CA THR A 248 6.76 -23.74 0.05
C THR A 248 5.83 -23.81 -1.18
N ALA A 249 4.57 -24.09 -0.93
CA ALA A 249 3.46 -24.06 -1.89
C ALA A 249 2.22 -23.48 -1.20
N PRO A 250 1.15 -23.16 -1.91
CA PRO A 250 -0.07 -22.64 -1.29
C PRO A 250 -0.54 -23.57 -0.15
N ASN A 251 -0.60 -23.03 1.06
CA ASN A 251 -1.02 -23.71 2.30
C ASN A 251 -0.20 -24.95 2.71
N ARG A 252 1.01 -25.08 2.19
CA ARG A 252 1.90 -26.20 2.51
C ARG A 252 3.35 -25.75 2.49
N SER A 253 4.13 -26.31 3.42
CA SER A 253 5.59 -26.21 3.40
C SER A 253 6.21 -27.53 3.86
N VAL A 254 7.38 -27.86 3.35
CA VAL A 254 8.09 -29.11 3.69
C VAL A 254 9.59 -28.87 3.77
N LEU A 255 10.23 -29.53 4.70
CA LEU A 255 11.68 -29.66 4.75
C LEU A 255 12.12 -30.82 3.85
N LYS A 256 13.09 -30.57 2.99
CA LYS A 256 13.69 -31.56 2.11
C LYS A 256 15.20 -31.68 2.34
N LEU A 257 15.73 -32.86 2.01
CA LEU A 257 17.16 -33.18 2.03
C LEU A 257 17.52 -33.76 0.66
N SER A 258 18.29 -33.04 -0.13
CA SER A 258 18.74 -33.42 -1.49
C SER A 258 17.62 -34.05 -2.36
N GLY A 259 16.42 -33.42 -2.34
CA GLY A 259 15.24 -33.88 -3.09
C GLY A 259 14.28 -34.80 -2.31
N ARG A 260 14.68 -35.38 -1.19
CA ARG A 260 13.85 -36.26 -0.37
C ARG A 260 13.10 -35.46 0.70
N GLU A 261 11.78 -35.62 0.79
CA GLU A 261 10.96 -35.04 1.88
C GLU A 261 11.33 -35.64 3.22
N VAL A 262 11.58 -34.77 4.22
CA VAL A 262 11.97 -35.14 5.59
C VAL A 262 10.80 -34.94 6.56
N THR A 263 9.93 -33.96 6.28
CA THR A 263 8.75 -33.65 7.10
C THR A 263 7.48 -34.03 6.39
N ARG A 264 6.44 -34.39 7.17
CA ARG A 264 5.07 -34.58 6.67
C ARG A 264 4.11 -33.94 7.64
N ASP A 265 3.10 -33.25 7.09
CA ASP A 265 2.03 -32.63 7.88
C ASP A 265 2.52 -31.63 8.94
N GLU A 266 3.66 -30.98 8.68
CA GLU A 266 4.23 -29.91 9.50
C GLU A 266 4.18 -28.59 8.73
N ASP A 267 3.86 -27.50 9.42
CA ASP A 267 3.95 -26.14 8.89
C ASP A 267 5.39 -25.63 9.07
N VAL A 268 6.28 -26.05 8.18
CA VAL A 268 7.71 -25.72 8.23
C VAL A 268 7.91 -24.26 7.83
N PHE A 269 8.64 -23.49 8.63
CA PHE A 269 8.92 -22.09 8.29
C PHE A 269 10.07 -21.99 7.28
N PRO A 270 10.04 -20.98 6.36
CA PRO A 270 10.97 -20.90 5.23
C PRO A 270 12.35 -20.35 5.63
N PHE A 271 12.93 -20.86 6.72
CA PHE A 271 14.21 -20.42 7.25
C PHE A 271 15.21 -21.54 7.22
N ARG A 272 16.50 -21.17 7.27
CA ARG A 272 17.63 -22.09 7.15
C ARG A 272 17.59 -23.17 8.24
N PRO A 273 17.46 -24.46 7.87
CA PRO A 273 17.65 -25.55 8.82
C PRO A 273 19.09 -25.55 9.34
N GLN A 274 19.26 -25.84 10.62
CA GLN A 274 20.56 -25.82 11.27
C GLN A 274 21.05 -27.28 11.50
N TRP A 275 22.22 -27.61 11.00
CA TRP A 275 22.83 -28.87 11.24
C TRP A 275 23.47 -28.93 12.63
N ARG A 276 23.04 -29.87 13.45
CA ARG A 276 23.67 -30.19 14.74
C ARG A 276 24.74 -31.27 14.62
N SER A 277 24.53 -32.16 13.67
CA SER A 277 25.46 -33.21 13.25
C SER A 277 25.10 -33.67 11.85
N ALA A 278 25.86 -34.63 11.27
CA ALA A 278 25.52 -35.21 9.96
C ALA A 278 24.14 -35.89 9.94
N THR A 279 23.59 -36.25 11.10
CA THR A 279 22.31 -36.99 11.23
C THR A 279 21.24 -36.22 11.99
N GLU A 280 21.46 -34.96 12.40
CA GLU A 280 20.50 -34.23 13.21
C GLU A 280 20.32 -32.79 12.75
N LEU A 281 19.06 -32.39 12.50
CA LEU A 281 18.65 -31.00 12.12
C LEU A 281 17.85 -30.34 13.24
N VAL A 282 18.06 -29.02 13.40
CA VAL A 282 17.20 -28.12 14.15
C VAL A 282 16.53 -27.17 13.16
N TYR A 283 15.21 -27.03 13.22
CA TYR A 283 14.40 -26.19 12.35
C TYR A 283 13.16 -25.69 13.08
N ALA A 284 12.41 -24.78 12.46
CA ALA A 284 11.18 -24.24 13.02
C ALA A 284 9.96 -24.72 12.21
N ALA A 285 8.95 -25.21 12.93
CA ALA A 285 7.67 -25.64 12.35
C ALA A 285 6.56 -25.63 13.42
N ASP A 286 5.29 -25.45 12.99
CA ASP A 286 4.10 -25.48 13.86
C ASP A 286 4.17 -24.51 15.05
N GLY A 287 4.88 -23.41 14.88
CA GLY A 287 5.11 -22.41 15.93
C GLY A 287 6.18 -22.80 16.96
N GLN A 288 6.92 -23.88 16.75
CA GLN A 288 7.89 -24.45 17.67
C GLN A 288 9.27 -24.57 17.02
N ILE A 289 10.30 -24.67 17.87
CA ILE A 289 11.61 -25.12 17.44
C ILE A 289 11.63 -26.65 17.54
N ARG A 290 12.13 -27.33 16.52
CA ARG A 290 12.15 -28.78 16.44
C ARG A 290 13.55 -29.31 16.19
N ARG A 291 13.85 -30.46 16.80
CA ARG A 291 15.05 -31.24 16.57
C ARG A 291 14.64 -32.58 15.94
N ARG A 292 15.25 -32.93 14.81
CA ARG A 292 14.91 -34.15 14.05
C ARG A 292 16.14 -35.00 13.81
N ASP A 293 16.06 -36.29 14.15
CA ASP A 293 17.01 -37.30 13.75
C ASP A 293 16.68 -37.83 12.35
N LEU A 294 17.62 -37.70 11.42
CA LEU A 294 17.49 -38.10 10.01
C LEU A 294 17.63 -39.63 9.81
N ALA A 295 18.17 -40.37 10.78
CA ALA A 295 18.31 -41.81 10.73
C ALA A 295 17.00 -42.58 11.00
N GLY A 296 15.87 -41.90 11.11
CA GLY A 296 14.53 -42.51 11.27
C GLY A 296 13.86 -42.22 12.60
N GLY A 297 14.45 -41.35 13.43
CA GLY A 297 13.81 -40.78 14.62
C GLY A 297 12.72 -39.78 14.29
N GLY A 298 11.75 -39.63 15.21
CA GLY A 298 10.76 -38.55 15.14
C GLY A 298 11.35 -37.17 15.41
N ALA A 299 10.56 -36.10 15.20
CA ALA A 299 10.91 -34.78 15.67
C ALA A 299 10.60 -34.62 17.15
N ALA A 300 11.54 -34.03 17.92
CA ALA A 300 11.34 -33.61 19.30
C ALA A 300 11.25 -32.07 19.37
N GLU A 301 10.34 -31.56 20.20
CA GLU A 301 10.21 -30.11 20.43
C GLU A 301 11.34 -29.61 21.34
N ILE A 302 11.85 -28.42 21.03
CA ILE A 302 12.71 -27.63 21.93
C ILE A 302 11.79 -26.48 22.43
N PRO A 303 11.25 -26.62 23.66
CA PRO A 303 10.28 -25.68 24.18
C PRO A 303 10.94 -24.35 24.51
N PHE A 304 10.26 -23.25 24.21
CA PHE A 304 10.70 -21.88 24.55
C PHE A 304 9.59 -21.07 25.19
N SER A 305 9.97 -20.00 25.91
CA SER A 305 9.07 -18.93 26.30
C SER A 305 9.79 -17.60 26.20
N VAL A 306 9.10 -16.59 25.63
CA VAL A 306 9.57 -15.20 25.52
C VAL A 306 8.47 -14.23 25.91
N ARG A 307 8.84 -12.98 26.19
CA ARG A 307 7.88 -11.91 26.54
C ARG A 307 7.94 -10.78 25.53
N LEU A 308 6.91 -10.66 24.70
CA LEU A 308 6.74 -9.58 23.72
C LEU A 308 6.09 -8.37 24.40
N ASP A 309 6.64 -7.17 24.13
CA ASP A 309 6.06 -5.92 24.58
C ASP A 309 4.82 -5.58 23.75
N VAL A 310 3.77 -5.11 24.38
CA VAL A 310 2.57 -4.61 23.75
C VAL A 310 2.13 -3.32 24.42
N THR A 311 1.62 -2.38 23.63
CA THR A 311 1.03 -1.13 24.14
C THR A 311 -0.39 -1.02 23.64
N ARG A 312 -1.34 -0.85 24.54
CA ARG A 312 -2.71 -0.48 24.21
C ARG A 312 -2.77 1.04 24.15
N PRO A 313 -3.02 1.66 22.95
CA PRO A 313 -3.03 3.11 22.85
C PRO A 313 -4.21 3.71 23.65
N ALA A 314 -3.94 4.85 24.30
CA ALA A 314 -4.93 5.62 25.05
C ALA A 314 -4.74 7.09 24.73
N TYR A 315 -5.55 7.62 23.80
CA TYR A 315 -5.53 9.01 23.36
C TYR A 315 -6.95 9.44 22.98
N GLU A 316 -7.21 10.73 22.99
CA GLU A 316 -8.47 11.28 22.53
C GLU A 316 -8.48 11.33 20.99
N GLN A 317 -9.43 10.61 20.38
CA GLN A 317 -9.56 10.58 18.93
C GLN A 317 -10.20 11.87 18.42
N LYS A 318 -9.82 12.26 17.19
CA LYS A 318 -10.31 13.45 16.50
C LYS A 318 -11.84 13.47 16.42
N ASP A 319 -12.46 14.55 16.92
CA ASP A 319 -13.87 14.86 16.65
C ASP A 319 -14.01 15.43 15.23
N ARG A 320 -14.75 14.74 14.39
CA ARG A 320 -14.96 15.12 12.98
C ARG A 320 -16.10 16.11 12.80
N ALA A 321 -16.90 16.37 13.85
CA ALA A 321 -18.03 17.30 13.84
C ALA A 321 -18.88 17.14 12.56
N GLU A 322 -19.39 15.93 12.33
CA GLU A 322 -20.01 15.48 11.07
C GLU A 322 -21.26 16.27 10.68
N ASP A 323 -21.95 16.83 11.66
CA ASP A 323 -23.13 17.68 11.50
C ASP A 323 -22.83 19.19 11.64
N ASP A 324 -21.56 19.61 11.73
CA ASP A 324 -21.17 21.01 11.74
C ASP A 324 -21.41 21.66 10.36
N ARG A 325 -22.30 22.63 10.35
CA ARG A 325 -22.78 23.31 9.13
C ARG A 325 -22.04 24.58 8.76
N ARG A 326 -20.98 24.91 9.47
CA ARG A 326 -20.15 26.08 9.13
C ARG A 326 -19.49 25.89 7.78
N PRO A 327 -19.29 26.97 7.01
CA PRO A 327 -18.51 26.91 5.77
C PRO A 327 -17.09 26.45 6.11
N ARG A 328 -16.54 25.58 5.27
CA ARG A 328 -15.17 25.08 5.36
C ARG A 328 -14.43 25.48 4.10
N PRO A 329 -13.16 25.90 4.15
CA PRO A 329 -12.38 26.14 2.96
C PRO A 329 -12.18 24.84 2.19
N VAL A 330 -12.16 24.91 0.87
CA VAL A 330 -11.77 23.79 0.00
C VAL A 330 -10.25 23.59 0.14
N ARG A 331 -9.84 22.36 0.41
CA ARG A 331 -8.44 21.90 0.44
C ARG A 331 -8.15 20.89 -0.66
N GLY A 332 -9.18 20.14 -1.08
CA GLY A 332 -9.13 19.20 -2.19
C GLY A 332 -9.16 19.94 -3.54
N ILE A 333 -8.01 20.49 -3.91
CA ILE A 333 -7.78 21.04 -5.25
C ILE A 333 -6.94 19.99 -5.98
N VAL A 334 -7.41 19.52 -7.14
CA VAL A 334 -6.76 18.45 -7.90
C VAL A 334 -6.28 18.98 -9.24
N SER A 335 -5.12 18.52 -9.69
CA SER A 335 -4.54 18.77 -11.01
C SER A 335 -4.54 20.26 -11.41
N PRO A 336 -4.04 21.20 -10.59
CA PRO A 336 -4.02 22.62 -10.96
C PRO A 336 -2.99 22.87 -12.06
N VAL A 337 -3.41 23.51 -13.13
CA VAL A 337 -2.57 23.86 -14.29
C VAL A 337 -2.62 25.34 -14.59
N LEU A 338 -1.45 25.94 -14.76
CA LEU A 338 -1.29 27.38 -15.09
C LEU A 338 -1.42 27.58 -16.59
N SER A 339 -2.18 28.57 -16.99
CA SER A 339 -2.31 28.95 -18.42
C SER A 339 -0.95 29.39 -18.99
N PRO A 340 -0.72 29.27 -20.31
CA PRO A 340 0.56 29.63 -20.94
C PRO A 340 0.99 31.09 -20.72
N ASP A 341 0.03 32.01 -20.57
CA ASP A 341 0.28 33.42 -20.25
C ASP A 341 0.55 33.68 -18.78
N GLY A 342 0.28 32.66 -17.90
CA GLY A 342 0.47 32.76 -16.46
C GLY A 342 -0.60 33.57 -15.72
N GLU A 343 -1.74 33.85 -16.34
CA GLU A 343 -2.81 34.70 -15.76
C GLU A 343 -3.95 33.88 -15.15
N GLN A 344 -4.12 32.62 -15.53
CA GLN A 344 -5.22 31.77 -15.12
C GLN A 344 -4.76 30.39 -14.62
N VAL A 345 -5.52 29.79 -13.70
CA VAL A 345 -5.34 28.42 -13.24
C VAL A 345 -6.64 27.65 -13.48
N ALA A 346 -6.55 26.51 -14.17
CA ALA A 346 -7.63 25.53 -14.21
C ALA A 346 -7.35 24.43 -13.18
N PHE A 347 -8.38 23.94 -12.50
CA PHE A 347 -8.26 22.89 -11.48
C PHE A 347 -9.60 22.20 -11.27
N VAL A 348 -9.57 21.04 -10.61
CA VAL A 348 -10.76 20.31 -10.16
C VAL A 348 -10.97 20.52 -8.67
N ALA A 349 -12.20 20.71 -8.25
CA ALA A 349 -12.62 20.77 -6.86
C ALA A 349 -14.12 20.51 -6.73
N LEU A 350 -14.54 19.82 -5.68
CA LEU A 350 -15.95 19.50 -5.38
C LEU A 350 -16.69 18.80 -6.55
N GLY A 351 -15.98 17.95 -7.30
CA GLY A 351 -16.53 17.20 -8.43
C GLY A 351 -16.48 17.93 -9.78
N ASP A 352 -16.19 19.22 -9.80
CA ASP A 352 -16.33 20.08 -10.96
C ASP A 352 -14.99 20.69 -11.40
N LEU A 353 -14.93 21.08 -12.67
CA LEU A 353 -13.85 21.89 -13.25
C LEU A 353 -14.03 23.36 -12.91
N TRP A 354 -12.97 24.01 -12.46
CA TRP A 354 -12.91 25.43 -12.09
C TRP A 354 -11.83 26.17 -12.86
N GLU A 355 -12.04 27.44 -13.04
CA GLU A 355 -11.09 28.40 -13.59
C GLU A 355 -10.91 29.55 -12.60
N LEU A 356 -9.68 29.90 -12.32
CA LEU A 356 -9.30 31.02 -11.45
C LEU A 356 -8.41 31.97 -12.23
N ARG A 357 -8.92 33.16 -12.54
CA ARG A 357 -8.02 34.25 -12.89
C ARG A 357 -7.27 34.71 -11.65
N ILE A 358 -5.95 34.77 -11.70
CA ILE A 358 -5.13 35.16 -10.56
C ILE A 358 -5.62 36.53 -10.03
N ASP A 359 -5.77 36.61 -8.71
CA ASP A 359 -6.34 37.73 -7.96
C ASP A 359 -7.85 38.00 -8.18
N ALA A 360 -8.60 37.03 -8.73
CA ALA A 360 -10.06 37.08 -8.83
C ALA A 360 -10.72 35.90 -8.09
N ALA A 361 -12.06 35.91 -8.03
CA ALA A 361 -12.81 34.77 -7.50
C ALA A 361 -12.83 33.61 -8.50
N PRO A 362 -12.74 32.33 -8.04
CA PRO A 362 -12.81 31.16 -8.91
C PRO A 362 -14.20 31.07 -9.56
N ARG A 363 -14.23 30.65 -10.84
CA ARG A 363 -15.43 30.43 -11.62
C ARG A 363 -15.61 28.94 -11.91
N GLN A 364 -16.76 28.39 -11.54
CA GLN A 364 -17.13 27.02 -11.88
C GLN A 364 -17.42 26.90 -13.39
N ILE A 365 -16.86 25.88 -14.03
CA ILE A 365 -16.93 25.62 -15.47
C ILE A 365 -17.97 24.56 -15.80
N THR A 366 -17.98 23.45 -15.02
CA THR A 366 -18.96 22.37 -15.16
C THR A 366 -19.93 22.39 -13.98
N HIS A 367 -21.14 21.84 -14.16
CA HIS A 367 -22.21 21.93 -13.17
C HIS A 367 -23.09 20.68 -13.14
N ASP A 368 -22.65 19.60 -13.77
CA ASP A 368 -23.41 18.36 -13.85
C ASP A 368 -23.04 17.38 -12.72
N ARG A 369 -23.40 16.10 -12.85
CA ARG A 369 -23.09 15.06 -11.86
C ARG A 369 -21.86 14.27 -12.20
N ALA A 370 -21.29 14.52 -13.37
CA ALA A 370 -20.07 13.87 -13.80
C ALA A 370 -18.90 14.32 -12.92
N VAL A 371 -17.84 13.56 -12.96
CA VAL A 371 -16.57 13.89 -12.33
C VAL A 371 -15.58 14.24 -13.42
N GLU A 372 -15.04 15.45 -13.31
CA GLU A 372 -13.96 15.89 -14.18
C GLU A 372 -12.60 15.63 -13.55
N SER A 373 -11.60 15.43 -14.41
CA SER A 373 -10.19 15.31 -13.99
C SER A 373 -9.23 15.89 -15.03
N ASP A 374 -7.99 16.09 -14.64
CA ASP A 374 -6.80 16.32 -15.45
C ASP A 374 -6.92 17.42 -16.50
N PRO A 375 -7.24 18.65 -16.10
CA PRO A 375 -7.28 19.75 -17.05
C PRO A 375 -5.90 20.05 -17.66
N ALA A 376 -5.86 20.35 -18.97
CA ALA A 376 -4.64 20.71 -19.70
C ALA A 376 -4.89 21.84 -20.69
N TRP A 377 -4.08 22.89 -20.62
CA TRP A 377 -4.16 24.02 -21.56
C TRP A 377 -3.51 23.69 -22.90
N SER A 378 -4.15 24.13 -24.00
CA SER A 378 -3.43 24.16 -25.28
C SER A 378 -2.32 25.22 -25.25
N PRO A 379 -1.24 25.05 -26.04
CA PRO A 379 -0.10 25.99 -26.04
C PRO A 379 -0.49 27.45 -26.36
N ASP A 380 -1.55 27.68 -27.12
CA ASP A 380 -2.10 29.01 -27.43
C ASP A 380 -3.08 29.57 -26.38
N GLY A 381 -3.36 28.78 -25.31
CA GLY A 381 -4.28 29.18 -24.25
C GLY A 381 -5.76 29.26 -24.63
N ARG A 382 -6.15 28.80 -25.84
CA ARG A 382 -7.53 28.93 -26.34
C ARG A 382 -8.39 27.72 -26.06
N ARG A 383 -7.80 26.58 -25.75
CA ARG A 383 -8.50 25.33 -25.48
C ARG A 383 -8.07 24.76 -24.14
N LEU A 384 -9.00 24.07 -23.48
CA LEU A 384 -8.77 23.31 -22.27
C LEU A 384 -9.24 21.89 -22.54
N ALA A 385 -8.32 20.92 -22.49
CA ALA A 385 -8.64 19.50 -22.46
C ALA A 385 -8.90 19.07 -21.02
N TYR A 386 -9.74 18.06 -20.80
CA TYR A 386 -10.01 17.43 -19.50
C TYR A 386 -10.71 16.10 -19.71
N SER A 387 -10.67 15.25 -18.71
CA SER A 387 -11.39 13.97 -18.68
C SER A 387 -12.73 14.13 -17.95
N SER A 388 -13.75 13.38 -18.37
CA SER A 388 -15.07 13.38 -17.73
C SER A 388 -15.80 12.06 -17.93
N ASP A 389 -16.49 11.56 -16.91
CA ASP A 389 -17.29 10.32 -16.93
C ASP A 389 -18.77 10.54 -17.31
N ARG A 390 -19.13 11.71 -17.88
CA ARG A 390 -20.52 12.09 -18.18
C ARG A 390 -21.25 11.20 -19.16
N GLU A 391 -20.54 10.40 -19.93
CA GLU A 391 -21.08 9.43 -20.88
C GLU A 391 -20.73 7.97 -20.51
N GLY A 392 -20.47 7.70 -19.23
CA GLY A 392 -20.30 6.36 -18.68
C GLY A 392 -18.89 6.02 -18.24
N SER A 393 -17.87 6.12 -19.10
CA SER A 393 -16.44 6.03 -18.78
C SER A 393 -15.79 7.41 -18.86
N SER A 394 -14.63 7.56 -18.21
CA SER A 394 -13.83 8.78 -18.33
C SER A 394 -13.28 8.89 -19.75
N ASN A 395 -13.71 9.92 -20.47
CA ASN A 395 -13.27 10.22 -21.83
C ASN A 395 -12.74 11.64 -21.90
N LEU A 396 -11.95 11.93 -22.93
CA LEU A 396 -11.38 13.25 -23.14
C LEU A 396 -12.35 14.21 -23.84
N TYR A 397 -12.40 15.41 -23.30
CA TYR A 397 -13.17 16.53 -23.83
C TYR A 397 -12.26 17.73 -24.09
N ILE A 398 -12.58 18.51 -25.11
CA ILE A 398 -11.93 19.79 -25.39
C ILE A 398 -12.97 20.90 -25.32
N ARG A 399 -12.69 21.90 -24.50
CA ARG A 399 -13.48 23.14 -24.37
C ARG A 399 -12.75 24.30 -25.02
N ASP A 400 -13.44 25.04 -25.84
CA ASP A 400 -13.01 26.36 -26.29
C ASP A 400 -13.23 27.38 -25.16
N VAL A 401 -12.16 28.01 -24.72
CA VAL A 401 -12.18 28.89 -23.52
C VAL A 401 -13.03 30.13 -23.74
N ARG A 402 -13.04 30.66 -24.95
CA ARG A 402 -13.77 31.89 -25.28
C ARG A 402 -15.26 31.65 -25.42
N SER A 403 -15.66 30.67 -26.24
CA SER A 403 -17.07 30.40 -26.54
C SER A 403 -17.73 29.52 -25.47
N GLY A 404 -16.95 28.77 -24.73
CA GLY A 404 -17.44 27.76 -23.80
C GLY A 404 -17.93 26.47 -24.46
N ALA A 405 -17.82 26.34 -25.77
CA ALA A 405 -18.23 25.16 -26.52
C ALA A 405 -17.31 23.97 -26.15
N THR A 406 -17.92 22.82 -25.86
CA THR A 406 -17.21 21.59 -25.45
C THR A 406 -17.53 20.48 -26.45
N ARG A 407 -16.53 19.71 -26.83
CA ARG A 407 -16.71 18.51 -27.67
C ARG A 407 -15.94 17.32 -27.05
N ARG A 408 -16.51 16.14 -27.12
CA ARG A 408 -15.84 14.88 -26.83
C ARG A 408 -14.83 14.58 -27.95
N VAL A 409 -13.66 14.04 -27.60
CA VAL A 409 -12.60 13.73 -28.56
C VAL A 409 -12.18 12.27 -28.55
N THR A 410 -12.51 11.51 -27.51
CA THR A 410 -12.29 10.06 -27.42
C THR A 410 -13.57 9.33 -26.98
N SER A 411 -13.63 8.01 -27.14
CA SER A 411 -14.87 7.25 -26.89
C SER A 411 -14.63 5.79 -26.53
N ALA A 412 -13.46 5.47 -25.94
CA ALA A 412 -13.18 4.12 -25.48
C ALA A 412 -14.14 3.70 -24.35
N PRO A 413 -14.42 2.38 -24.22
CA PRO A 413 -15.23 1.87 -23.10
C PRO A 413 -14.52 1.99 -21.75
N GLY A 414 -13.17 2.01 -21.73
CA GLY A 414 -12.33 2.21 -20.57
C GLY A 414 -12.03 3.68 -20.29
N ALA A 415 -11.29 3.94 -19.21
CA ALA A 415 -10.89 5.29 -18.85
C ALA A 415 -9.80 5.84 -19.78
N GLU A 416 -9.93 7.10 -20.18
CA GLU A 416 -8.96 7.88 -20.96
C GLU A 416 -8.70 9.19 -20.21
N VAL A 417 -7.48 9.38 -19.72
CA VAL A 417 -7.12 10.42 -18.73
C VAL A 417 -5.77 11.06 -19.04
N ALA A 418 -5.36 12.02 -18.22
CA ALA A 418 -4.04 12.68 -18.22
C ALA A 418 -3.66 13.29 -19.60
N ALA A 419 -4.54 14.06 -20.19
CA ALA A 419 -4.32 14.70 -21.49
C ALA A 419 -3.18 15.74 -21.47
N ALA A 420 -2.32 15.72 -22.50
CA ALA A 420 -1.29 16.75 -22.72
C ALA A 420 -1.21 17.15 -24.19
N PHE A 421 -1.35 18.44 -24.48
CA PHE A 421 -1.22 18.95 -25.86
C PHE A 421 0.23 18.91 -26.35
N SER A 422 0.42 18.48 -27.61
CA SER A 422 1.68 18.70 -28.33
C SER A 422 2.01 20.19 -28.48
N PRO A 423 3.26 20.60 -28.68
CA PRO A 423 3.66 21.99 -28.80
C PRO A 423 2.96 22.76 -29.92
N ASP A 424 2.59 22.07 -31.00
CA ASP A 424 1.81 22.66 -32.11
C ASP A 424 0.28 22.68 -31.90
N GLY A 425 -0.17 22.03 -30.79
CA GLY A 425 -1.57 21.96 -30.39
C GLY A 425 -2.43 21.06 -31.27
N ARG A 426 -1.87 20.19 -32.10
CA ARG A 426 -2.60 19.32 -33.05
C ARG A 426 -2.83 17.92 -32.52
N THR A 427 -2.01 17.47 -31.58
CA THR A 427 -2.05 16.13 -31.01
C THR A 427 -2.28 16.24 -29.50
N LEU A 428 -2.99 15.25 -28.92
CA LEU A 428 -3.05 15.02 -27.48
C LEU A 428 -2.34 13.74 -27.15
N ALA A 429 -1.39 13.76 -26.22
CA ALA A 429 -1.01 12.56 -25.49
C ALA A 429 -2.03 12.30 -24.39
N TYR A 430 -2.35 11.03 -24.12
CA TYR A 430 -3.25 10.62 -23.03
C TYR A 430 -2.93 9.22 -22.59
N GLN A 431 -3.45 8.82 -21.43
CA GLN A 431 -3.28 7.49 -20.87
C GLN A 431 -4.61 6.75 -20.81
N ASP A 432 -4.58 5.45 -21.09
CA ASP A 432 -5.75 4.57 -20.96
C ASP A 432 -5.81 3.87 -19.59
N GLU A 433 -6.80 3.04 -19.36
CA GLU A 433 -6.98 2.29 -18.10
C GLU A 433 -5.93 1.19 -17.89
N GLN A 434 -5.17 0.79 -18.93
CA GLN A 434 -4.05 -0.14 -18.83
C GLN A 434 -2.70 0.58 -18.64
N ASP A 435 -2.72 1.88 -18.34
CA ASP A 435 -1.51 2.68 -18.14
C ASP A 435 -0.60 2.82 -19.38
N ALA A 436 -1.13 2.55 -20.58
CA ALA A 436 -0.43 2.85 -21.84
C ALA A 436 -0.67 4.31 -22.26
N THR A 437 0.34 4.92 -22.88
CA THR A 437 0.22 6.30 -23.37
C THR A 437 0.02 6.31 -24.89
N PHE A 438 -0.96 7.07 -25.34
CA PHE A 438 -1.36 7.22 -26.75
C PHE A 438 -1.20 8.66 -27.24
N ALA A 439 -1.10 8.84 -28.56
CA ALA A 439 -1.24 10.12 -29.25
C ALA A 439 -2.52 10.15 -30.09
N LEU A 440 -3.41 11.08 -29.83
CA LEU A 440 -4.62 11.37 -30.59
C LEU A 440 -4.38 12.55 -31.53
N ASP A 441 -4.52 12.33 -32.84
CA ASP A 441 -4.57 13.43 -33.83
C ASP A 441 -5.95 14.11 -33.78
N LEU A 442 -5.98 15.38 -33.46
CA LEU A 442 -7.23 16.14 -33.25
C LEU A 442 -7.98 16.46 -34.53
N ALA A 443 -7.35 16.36 -35.69
CA ALA A 443 -7.97 16.58 -36.98
C ALA A 443 -8.62 15.32 -37.57
N THR A 444 -7.96 14.17 -37.40
CA THR A 444 -8.44 12.89 -37.94
C THR A 444 -9.24 12.09 -36.91
N GLY A 445 -8.95 12.27 -35.62
CA GLY A 445 -9.50 11.44 -34.52
C GLY A 445 -8.78 10.07 -34.38
N GLU A 446 -7.69 9.85 -35.09
CA GLU A 446 -6.91 8.62 -34.99
C GLU A 446 -5.98 8.63 -33.77
N SER A 447 -5.99 7.51 -33.01
CA SER A 447 -5.06 7.29 -31.90
C SER A 447 -3.99 6.27 -32.26
N ARG A 448 -2.75 6.52 -31.83
CA ARG A 448 -1.64 5.56 -31.96
C ARG A 448 -0.87 5.43 -30.64
N PRO A 449 -0.31 4.26 -30.32
CA PRO A 449 0.49 4.10 -29.11
C PRO A 449 1.77 4.96 -29.17
N LEU A 450 2.18 5.51 -28.01
CA LEU A 450 3.42 6.25 -27.78
C LEU A 450 4.34 5.55 -26.79
N VAL A 451 3.81 5.23 -25.61
CA VAL A 451 4.53 4.54 -24.55
C VAL A 451 3.77 3.27 -24.22
N PRO A 452 4.42 2.10 -24.20
CA PRO A 452 3.79 0.85 -23.75
C PRO A 452 3.24 1.00 -22.33
N ALA A 453 2.35 0.09 -21.94
CA ALA A 453 1.83 0.03 -20.58
C ALA A 453 2.99 0.06 -19.57
N ALA A 454 2.86 0.91 -18.55
CA ALA A 454 3.83 1.06 -17.48
C ALA A 454 3.10 1.03 -16.14
N TRP A 455 3.75 0.52 -15.11
CA TRP A 455 3.16 0.45 -13.77
C TRP A 455 2.98 1.87 -13.21
N GLU A 456 1.73 2.30 -13.06
CA GLU A 456 1.33 3.61 -12.50
C GLU A 456 2.18 4.78 -13.03
N PRO A 457 2.21 5.05 -14.35
CA PRO A 457 3.05 6.11 -14.90
C PRO A 457 2.54 7.50 -14.50
N GLY A 458 3.44 8.45 -14.36
CA GLY A 458 3.07 9.87 -14.23
C GLY A 458 2.47 10.42 -15.54
N ALA A 459 1.85 11.61 -15.46
CA ALA A 459 1.26 12.26 -16.62
C ALA A 459 2.30 12.52 -17.74
N PRO A 460 1.92 12.37 -19.01
CA PRO A 460 2.81 12.58 -20.12
C PRO A 460 3.11 14.07 -20.34
N THR A 461 4.31 14.37 -20.80
CA THR A 461 4.71 15.71 -21.26
C THR A 461 5.45 15.61 -22.58
N TRP A 462 5.19 16.58 -23.48
CA TRP A 462 5.84 16.65 -24.79
C TRP A 462 7.14 17.45 -24.74
N GLY A 463 8.14 16.96 -25.42
CA GLY A 463 9.32 17.73 -25.74
C GLY A 463 9.04 18.88 -26.72
N PRO A 464 9.94 19.88 -26.83
CA PRO A 464 9.68 21.12 -27.56
C PRO A 464 9.44 20.95 -29.07
N GLY A 465 10.02 19.93 -29.68
CA GLY A 465 9.83 19.59 -31.11
C GLY A 465 8.56 18.77 -31.38
N GLY A 466 7.93 18.21 -30.36
CA GLY A 466 6.83 17.25 -30.52
C GLY A 466 7.28 15.86 -30.97
N GLU A 467 8.57 15.58 -30.92
CA GLU A 467 9.18 14.31 -31.33
C GLU A 467 9.42 13.36 -30.13
N THR A 468 9.50 13.92 -28.92
CA THR A 468 9.72 13.14 -27.69
C THR A 468 8.57 13.30 -26.73
N VAL A 469 8.17 12.21 -26.05
CA VAL A 469 7.24 12.23 -24.92
C VAL A 469 7.95 11.69 -23.69
N ALA A 470 7.80 12.35 -22.55
CA ALA A 470 8.35 11.87 -21.29
C ALA A 470 7.23 11.61 -20.26
N VAL A 471 7.43 10.55 -19.47
CA VAL A 471 6.60 10.19 -18.32
C VAL A 471 7.49 9.88 -17.13
N ALA A 472 6.95 9.95 -15.91
CA ALA A 472 7.59 9.28 -14.78
C ALA A 472 7.20 7.80 -14.85
N ALA A 473 8.15 6.90 -14.77
CA ALA A 473 7.90 5.47 -14.80
C ALA A 473 8.77 4.75 -13.76
N LEU A 474 8.23 3.71 -13.15
CA LEU A 474 8.94 2.91 -12.17
C LEU A 474 10.03 2.08 -12.84
N ARG A 475 11.24 2.15 -12.29
CA ARG A 475 12.32 1.24 -12.60
C ARG A 475 12.61 0.38 -11.38
N PRO A 476 12.20 -0.92 -11.36
CA PRO A 476 12.45 -1.80 -10.23
C PRO A 476 13.96 -2.02 -10.00
N TYR A 477 14.36 -2.14 -8.73
CA TYR A 477 15.69 -2.63 -8.37
C TYR A 477 15.77 -4.15 -8.45
N SER A 478 14.65 -4.82 -8.07
CA SER A 478 14.49 -6.26 -8.19
C SER A 478 13.01 -6.62 -8.20
N ASN A 479 12.70 -7.86 -8.56
CA ASN A 479 11.32 -8.38 -8.46
C ASN A 479 10.98 -8.92 -7.05
N ARG A 480 11.87 -8.79 -6.09
CA ARG A 480 11.79 -9.51 -4.82
C ARG A 480 10.85 -8.87 -3.81
N PHE A 481 10.88 -7.55 -3.65
CA PHE A 481 10.27 -6.85 -2.50
C PHE A 481 9.43 -5.64 -2.87
N ARG A 482 8.93 -5.56 -4.09
CA ARG A 482 8.14 -4.39 -4.55
C ARG A 482 8.89 -3.09 -4.24
N GLU A 483 10.03 -2.90 -4.85
CA GLU A 483 10.83 -1.71 -4.68
C GLU A 483 11.47 -1.24 -5.97
N GLY A 484 11.64 0.04 -6.08
CA GLY A 484 12.21 0.68 -7.24
C GLY A 484 12.29 2.19 -7.05
N THR A 485 12.59 2.91 -8.09
CA THR A 485 12.47 4.37 -8.15
C THR A 485 11.77 4.78 -9.43
N SER A 486 10.82 5.71 -9.31
CA SER A 486 10.26 6.38 -10.48
C SER A 486 11.33 7.30 -11.08
N GLN A 487 11.60 7.12 -12.37
CA GLN A 487 12.59 7.86 -13.16
C GLN A 487 11.89 8.51 -14.34
N ILE A 488 12.57 9.41 -15.04
CA ILE A 488 12.07 9.96 -16.29
C ILE A 488 12.30 8.89 -17.38
N LEU A 489 11.22 8.43 -17.99
CA LEU A 489 11.23 7.64 -19.22
C LEU A 489 10.89 8.58 -20.38
N ALA A 490 11.85 8.86 -21.25
CA ALA A 490 11.65 9.61 -22.48
C ALA A 490 11.61 8.65 -23.67
N VAL A 491 10.61 8.82 -24.52
CA VAL A 491 10.32 7.96 -25.67
C VAL A 491 10.27 8.81 -26.94
N ASP A 492 11.02 8.45 -27.96
CA ASP A 492 10.89 9.05 -29.30
C ASP A 492 9.55 8.63 -29.92
N ALA A 493 8.73 9.61 -30.25
CA ALA A 493 7.36 9.38 -30.69
C ALA A 493 7.22 8.68 -32.05
N ALA A 494 8.28 8.65 -32.86
CA ALA A 494 8.28 8.03 -34.19
C ALA A 494 8.91 6.63 -34.16
N SER A 495 10.04 6.43 -33.48
CA SER A 495 10.76 5.17 -33.44
C SER A 495 10.38 4.27 -32.25
N GLY A 496 9.83 4.87 -31.16
CA GLY A 496 9.61 4.15 -29.90
C GLY A 496 10.87 3.93 -29.08
N GLU A 497 12.03 4.52 -29.48
CA GLU A 497 13.29 4.40 -28.73
C GLU A 497 13.14 5.01 -27.34
N GLN A 498 13.54 4.25 -26.31
CA GLN A 498 13.40 4.61 -24.90
C GLN A 498 14.74 5.04 -24.30
N SER A 499 14.70 6.09 -23.50
CA SER A 499 15.84 6.52 -22.68
C SER A 499 15.40 6.80 -21.24
N TRP A 500 16.24 6.44 -20.27
CA TRP A 500 15.97 6.56 -18.84
C TRP A 500 16.89 7.57 -18.18
N VAL A 501 16.33 8.46 -17.39
CA VAL A 501 17.07 9.45 -16.61
C VAL A 501 16.64 9.40 -15.16
N ALA A 502 17.57 9.14 -14.24
CA ALA A 502 17.41 9.31 -12.81
C ALA A 502 17.99 10.69 -12.41
N PRO A 503 17.19 11.74 -12.22
CA PRO A 503 17.71 13.08 -11.89
C PRO A 503 18.53 13.10 -10.63
N ILE A 504 18.09 12.35 -9.61
CA ILE A 504 18.79 12.10 -8.35
C ILE A 504 18.85 10.58 -8.18
N PRO A 505 20.05 9.97 -8.14
CA PRO A 505 20.18 8.53 -7.95
C PRO A 505 19.48 8.04 -6.69
N PHE A 506 18.82 6.89 -6.77
CA PHE A 506 18.11 6.24 -5.67
C PHE A 506 16.94 7.04 -5.05
N ALA A 507 16.46 8.07 -5.74
CA ALA A 507 15.30 8.86 -5.31
C ALA A 507 14.18 8.79 -6.37
N SER A 508 12.94 8.60 -5.92
CA SER A 508 11.77 8.52 -6.79
C SER A 508 11.22 9.89 -7.15
N LEU A 509 10.89 10.09 -8.44
CA LEU A 509 9.99 11.15 -8.85
C LEU A 509 8.59 10.88 -8.31
N SER A 510 7.86 11.96 -8.02
CA SER A 510 6.42 11.87 -7.85
C SER A 510 5.75 11.65 -9.21
N ASN A 511 4.87 10.67 -9.28
CA ASN A 511 3.98 10.38 -10.42
C ASN A 511 2.50 10.41 -10.00
N ARG A 512 2.20 10.95 -8.80
CA ARG A 512 0.86 11.04 -8.24
C ARG A 512 -0.04 11.97 -9.04
N VAL A 513 -1.26 11.51 -9.34
CA VAL A 513 -2.27 12.25 -10.12
C VAL A 513 -1.66 12.74 -11.44
N THR A 514 -1.52 14.03 -11.63
CA THR A 514 -0.88 14.66 -12.80
C THR A 514 0.59 15.01 -12.58
N SER A 515 1.22 14.53 -11.48
CA SER A 515 2.66 14.71 -11.28
C SER A 515 3.46 13.85 -12.24
N GLY A 516 4.62 14.34 -12.60
CA GLY A 516 5.58 13.70 -13.50
C GLY A 516 6.64 14.72 -13.88
N PRO A 517 7.54 14.40 -14.81
CA PRO A 517 8.38 15.42 -15.42
C PRO A 517 7.51 16.35 -16.26
N VAL A 518 7.68 17.65 -16.13
CA VAL A 518 6.97 18.65 -16.94
C VAL A 518 7.99 19.47 -17.71
N TRP A 519 7.97 19.34 -19.03
CA TRP A 519 8.86 20.11 -19.89
C TRP A 519 8.50 21.57 -19.90
N SER A 520 9.51 22.44 -19.83
CA SER A 520 9.29 23.87 -19.98
C SER A 520 8.83 24.20 -21.41
N PRO A 521 7.95 25.20 -21.60
CA PRO A 521 7.48 25.61 -22.95
C PRO A 521 8.60 25.99 -23.93
N ASP A 522 9.75 26.46 -23.45
CA ASP A 522 10.93 26.77 -24.28
C ASP A 522 11.85 25.55 -24.51
N GLY A 523 11.51 24.40 -23.96
CA GLY A 523 12.19 23.14 -24.13
C GLY A 523 13.54 22.98 -23.43
N ARG A 524 13.94 23.92 -22.58
CA ARG A 524 15.29 23.96 -22.00
C ARG A 524 15.40 23.32 -20.63
N ALA A 525 14.28 23.04 -19.99
CA ALA A 525 14.26 22.50 -18.63
C ALA A 525 13.09 21.55 -18.42
N MET A 526 13.22 20.65 -17.45
CA MET A 526 12.15 19.85 -16.86
C MET A 526 11.98 20.19 -15.39
N ALA A 527 10.74 20.36 -14.97
CA ALA A 527 10.37 20.45 -13.56
C ALA A 527 9.82 19.10 -13.09
N PHE A 528 10.10 18.73 -11.85
CA PHE A 528 9.62 17.50 -11.24
C PHE A 528 9.65 17.60 -9.70
N VAL A 529 9.02 16.64 -9.04
CA VAL A 529 8.99 16.55 -7.57
C VAL A 529 9.76 15.31 -7.12
N ILE A 530 10.71 15.51 -6.20
CA ILE A 530 11.42 14.43 -5.48
C ILE A 530 11.42 14.76 -4.01
N ALA A 531 11.14 13.78 -3.15
CA ALA A 531 11.05 13.93 -1.69
C ALA A 531 10.14 15.11 -1.29
N SER A 532 8.99 15.21 -1.96
CA SER A 532 8.00 16.29 -1.77
C SER A 532 8.54 17.70 -1.97
N ARG A 533 9.60 17.89 -2.75
CA ARG A 533 10.19 19.20 -3.09
C ARG A 533 10.24 19.40 -4.59
N LEU A 534 10.06 20.65 -5.02
CA LEU A 534 10.12 21.03 -6.43
C LEU A 534 11.56 21.21 -6.88
N TRP A 535 11.88 20.56 -7.99
CA TRP A 535 13.19 20.59 -8.65
C TRP A 535 13.05 21.02 -10.11
N VAL A 536 14.11 21.57 -10.65
CA VAL A 536 14.26 21.88 -12.08
C VAL A 536 15.62 21.39 -12.54
N MET A 537 15.66 20.79 -13.72
CA MET A 537 16.86 20.28 -14.37
C MET A 537 16.94 20.81 -15.79
N ASP A 538 18.07 21.37 -16.18
CA ASP A 538 18.30 21.81 -17.56
C ASP A 538 18.48 20.56 -18.46
N VAL A 539 17.81 20.55 -19.62
CA VAL A 539 17.78 19.41 -20.54
C VAL A 539 18.02 19.83 -21.98
N ASP A 540 18.45 18.87 -22.82
CA ASP A 540 18.44 19.02 -24.28
C ASP A 540 17.06 18.68 -24.88
N ALA A 541 16.95 18.71 -26.20
CA ALA A 541 15.71 18.46 -26.94
C ALA A 541 15.18 17.01 -26.76
N GLU A 542 16.05 16.07 -26.46
CA GLU A 542 15.75 14.66 -26.20
C GLU A 542 15.49 14.38 -24.72
N GLY A 543 15.54 15.40 -23.83
CA GLY A 543 15.30 15.29 -22.40
C GLY A 543 16.49 14.82 -21.58
N ARG A 544 17.68 14.75 -22.17
CA ARG A 544 18.90 14.37 -21.46
C ARG A 544 19.42 15.54 -20.62
N PRO A 545 19.88 15.28 -19.38
CA PRO A 545 20.41 16.33 -18.52
C PRO A 545 21.61 17.06 -19.14
N THR A 546 21.60 18.38 -19.14
CA THR A 546 22.75 19.23 -19.52
C THR A 546 23.45 19.85 -18.32
N GLY A 547 22.90 19.62 -17.09
CA GLY A 547 23.45 20.04 -15.81
C GLY A 547 22.78 19.30 -14.65
N PRO A 548 23.28 19.48 -13.41
CA PRO A 548 22.67 18.87 -12.23
C PRO A 548 21.31 19.49 -11.93
N PRO A 549 20.36 18.73 -11.34
CA PRO A 549 19.09 19.27 -10.91
C PRO A 549 19.29 20.28 -9.75
N ARG A 550 18.49 21.32 -9.73
CA ARG A 550 18.47 22.34 -8.68
C ARG A 550 17.11 22.37 -7.99
N ARG A 551 17.13 22.45 -6.67
CA ARG A 551 15.93 22.58 -5.86
C ARG A 551 15.42 24.01 -5.91
N LEU A 552 14.12 24.20 -6.16
CA LEU A 552 13.49 25.51 -6.21
C LEU A 552 12.86 25.93 -4.89
N THR A 553 12.35 24.97 -4.08
CA THR A 553 11.66 25.29 -2.83
C THR A 553 11.94 24.25 -1.75
N ASP A 554 11.86 24.67 -0.49
CA ASP A 554 11.89 23.80 0.68
C ASP A 554 10.48 23.40 1.17
N GLU A 555 9.43 24.00 0.61
CA GLU A 555 8.04 23.67 0.91
C GLU A 555 7.69 22.30 0.31
N VAL A 556 6.67 21.65 0.88
CA VAL A 556 6.01 20.52 0.21
C VAL A 556 5.51 20.98 -1.15
N ALA A 557 5.76 20.22 -2.19
CA ALA A 557 5.36 20.54 -3.56
C ALA A 557 4.75 19.34 -4.27
N GLU A 558 3.69 19.58 -5.04
CA GLU A 558 3.02 18.63 -5.93
C GLU A 558 2.51 19.33 -7.18
N SER A 559 2.24 18.55 -8.23
CA SER A 559 1.61 18.97 -9.48
C SER A 559 2.24 20.26 -10.06
N PRO A 560 3.52 20.24 -10.43
CA PRO A 560 4.17 21.40 -11.03
C PRO A 560 3.60 21.71 -12.40
N SER A 561 3.39 23.01 -12.69
CA SER A 561 2.89 23.48 -13.99
C SER A 561 3.59 24.76 -14.41
N TRP A 562 4.12 24.81 -15.64
CA TRP A 562 4.82 25.97 -16.18
C TRP A 562 3.84 27.06 -16.67
N GLY A 563 4.26 28.31 -16.55
CA GLY A 563 3.58 29.48 -17.11
C GLY A 563 4.53 30.61 -17.50
N ARG A 564 3.99 31.65 -18.09
CA ARG A 564 4.69 32.86 -18.53
C ARG A 564 5.96 32.59 -19.36
N GLY A 565 5.85 31.69 -20.34
CA GLY A 565 6.97 31.36 -21.20
C GLY A 565 8.19 30.88 -20.44
N SER A 566 8.01 29.84 -19.60
CA SER A 566 9.07 29.19 -18.82
C SER A 566 9.66 30.02 -17.68
N ARG A 567 8.98 31.09 -17.21
CA ARG A 567 9.54 31.94 -16.15
C ARG A 567 9.03 31.66 -14.75
N GLU A 568 7.88 31.00 -14.63
CA GLU A 568 7.22 30.71 -13.35
C GLU A 568 6.69 29.27 -13.33
N LEU A 569 6.65 28.69 -12.14
CA LEU A 569 6.05 27.39 -11.86
C LEU A 569 4.96 27.53 -10.81
N LEU A 570 3.77 27.06 -11.14
CA LEU A 570 2.70 26.77 -10.19
C LEU A 570 2.98 25.41 -9.53
N TYR A 571 2.66 25.27 -8.27
CA TYR A 571 2.65 23.98 -7.55
C TYR A 571 1.67 24.04 -6.37
N GLN A 572 1.29 22.87 -5.87
CA GLN A 572 0.51 22.73 -4.64
C GLN A 572 1.43 22.60 -3.41
N SER A 573 1.03 23.21 -2.31
CA SER A 573 1.71 23.10 -1.03
C SER A 573 0.71 23.15 0.11
N ASN A 574 0.53 22.03 0.83
CA ASN A 574 -0.30 21.96 2.04
C ASN A 574 -1.71 22.58 1.86
N GLY A 575 -2.40 22.22 0.77
CA GLY A 575 -3.74 22.70 0.43
C GLY A 575 -3.79 24.14 -0.13
N ARG A 576 -2.67 24.69 -0.58
CA ARG A 576 -2.55 26.02 -1.18
C ARG A 576 -1.91 25.94 -2.55
N LEU A 577 -2.31 26.85 -3.43
CA LEU A 577 -1.63 27.08 -4.70
C LEU A 577 -0.49 28.10 -4.49
N ARG A 578 0.68 27.76 -5.04
CA ARG A 578 1.91 28.57 -4.90
C ARG A 578 2.53 28.80 -6.28
N ILE A 579 3.13 29.94 -6.49
CA ILE A 579 3.92 30.23 -7.69
C ILE A 579 5.33 30.63 -7.26
N VAL A 580 6.33 30.05 -7.92
CA VAL A 580 7.75 30.37 -7.72
C VAL A 580 8.41 30.74 -9.04
N PRO A 581 9.32 31.74 -9.08
CA PRO A 581 10.11 32.01 -10.28
C PRO A 581 10.99 30.79 -10.65
N ALA A 582 11.08 30.47 -11.93
CA ALA A 582 11.89 29.37 -12.42
C ALA A 582 13.39 29.55 -12.13
N ALA A 583 13.85 30.78 -11.99
CA ALA A 583 15.22 31.10 -11.56
C ALA A 583 15.46 30.91 -10.06
N GLY A 584 14.43 30.58 -9.29
CA GLY A 584 14.46 30.54 -7.83
C GLY A 584 14.00 31.86 -7.20
N GLY A 585 13.74 31.84 -5.90
CA GLY A 585 13.25 32.99 -5.15
C GLY A 585 12.11 32.64 -4.18
N ALA A 586 11.53 33.62 -3.53
CA ALA A 586 10.44 33.40 -2.59
C ALA A 586 9.13 33.06 -3.31
N PRO A 587 8.47 31.93 -2.97
CA PRO A 587 7.17 31.60 -3.53
C PRO A 587 6.08 32.56 -3.08
N ARG A 588 5.11 32.89 -3.95
CA ARG A 588 3.90 33.62 -3.62
C ARG A 588 2.67 32.72 -3.57
N THR A 589 1.71 33.02 -2.70
CA THR A 589 0.44 32.31 -2.64
C THR A 589 -0.50 32.83 -3.73
N VAL A 590 -1.21 31.92 -4.40
CA VAL A 590 -2.37 32.23 -5.23
C VAL A 590 -3.61 32.00 -4.36
N PRO A 591 -4.36 33.03 -3.97
CA PRO A 591 -5.55 32.86 -3.14
C PRO A 591 -6.63 32.09 -3.92
N VAL A 592 -7.24 31.08 -3.28
CA VAL A 592 -8.43 30.39 -3.80
C VAL A 592 -9.55 30.58 -2.77
N ASP A 593 -10.43 31.54 -3.02
CA ASP A 593 -11.58 31.79 -2.15
C ASP A 593 -12.75 30.86 -2.53
N LEU A 594 -12.61 29.60 -2.18
CA LEU A 594 -13.61 28.56 -2.40
C LEU A 594 -13.94 27.85 -1.09
N SER A 595 -15.23 27.72 -0.81
CA SER A 595 -15.71 27.04 0.40
C SER A 595 -16.89 26.11 0.12
N TRP A 596 -17.07 25.13 0.97
CA TRP A 596 -18.15 24.17 0.91
C TRP A 596 -18.87 24.04 2.27
N ARG A 597 -20.06 23.44 2.26
CA ARG A 597 -20.84 23.13 3.45
C ARG A 597 -21.37 21.71 3.34
N PRO A 598 -21.49 20.96 4.46
CA PRO A 598 -22.17 19.66 4.47
C PRO A 598 -23.60 19.78 3.91
N ALA A 599 -23.97 18.81 3.11
CA ALA A 599 -25.31 18.72 2.53
C ALA A 599 -26.36 18.46 3.64
N ARG A 600 -27.56 19.01 3.47
CA ARG A 600 -28.63 18.93 4.47
C ARG A 600 -29.54 17.73 4.25
N ALA A 601 -29.96 17.10 5.34
CA ALA A 601 -31.08 16.18 5.36
C ALA A 601 -32.44 16.92 5.43
N PRO A 602 -33.55 16.25 5.07
CA PRO A 602 -34.90 16.76 5.34
C PRO A 602 -35.13 17.06 6.83
N GLY A 603 -36.03 17.97 7.14
CA GLY A 603 -36.27 18.46 8.51
C GLY A 603 -36.69 17.37 9.49
N ARG A 604 -37.77 16.66 9.17
CA ARG A 604 -38.32 15.54 9.96
C ARG A 604 -38.63 14.38 9.03
N GLN A 605 -38.30 13.17 9.45
CA GLN A 605 -38.66 11.93 8.76
C GLN A 605 -39.08 10.89 9.81
N VAL A 606 -39.95 9.97 9.46
CA VAL A 606 -40.26 8.79 10.23
C VAL A 606 -40.08 7.57 9.34
N ILE A 607 -39.23 6.64 9.75
CA ILE A 607 -39.04 5.37 9.06
C ILE A 607 -39.91 4.34 9.80
N HIS A 608 -40.89 3.75 9.12
CA HIS A 608 -41.65 2.61 9.61
C HIS A 608 -40.96 1.33 9.12
N ALA A 609 -40.24 0.64 10.00
CA ALA A 609 -39.48 -0.56 9.73
C ALA A 609 -40.22 -1.82 10.17
N GLY A 610 -40.38 -2.84 9.29
CA GLY A 610 -40.92 -4.15 9.64
C GLY A 610 -40.06 -4.85 10.69
N ALA A 611 -38.73 -4.72 10.52
CA ALA A 611 -37.76 -5.17 11.51
C ALA A 611 -36.58 -4.19 11.65
N LEU A 612 -35.91 -4.22 12.81
CA LEU A 612 -34.78 -3.39 13.15
C LEU A 612 -33.70 -4.23 13.86
N TRP A 613 -32.50 -4.24 13.32
CA TRP A 613 -31.29 -4.56 14.07
C TRP A 613 -30.59 -3.27 14.52
N ASP A 614 -30.47 -3.08 15.83
CA ASP A 614 -29.94 -1.83 16.39
C ASP A 614 -28.39 -1.79 16.44
N GLY A 615 -27.70 -2.80 15.91
CA GLY A 615 -26.22 -2.93 15.93
C GLY A 615 -25.69 -3.47 17.27
N VAL A 616 -26.54 -3.78 18.26
CA VAL A 616 -26.11 -4.20 19.60
C VAL A 616 -26.76 -5.50 20.07
N ARG A 617 -28.06 -5.66 19.84
CA ARG A 617 -28.80 -6.85 20.24
C ARG A 617 -28.55 -7.99 19.27
N ARG A 618 -28.64 -9.24 19.79
CA ARG A 618 -28.54 -10.45 18.95
C ARG A 618 -29.89 -10.85 18.32
N GLN A 619 -30.90 -10.02 18.43
CA GLN A 619 -32.25 -10.28 17.94
C GLN A 619 -32.82 -9.04 17.27
N LEU A 620 -33.65 -9.24 16.27
CA LEU A 620 -34.40 -8.18 15.62
C LEU A 620 -35.51 -7.66 16.57
N ARG A 621 -35.83 -6.39 16.42
CA ARG A 621 -37.04 -5.76 16.94
C ARG A 621 -38.01 -5.61 15.77
N HIS A 622 -39.25 -6.00 15.95
CA HIS A 622 -40.25 -5.94 14.88
C HIS A 622 -41.17 -4.75 15.08
N ASP A 623 -41.72 -4.24 13.99
CA ASP A 623 -42.72 -3.22 13.92
C ASP A 623 -42.26 -1.92 14.68
N VAL A 624 -41.25 -1.24 14.11
CA VAL A 624 -40.50 -0.17 14.80
C VAL A 624 -40.53 1.12 14.00
N ASP A 625 -40.83 2.23 14.66
CA ASP A 625 -40.66 3.58 14.12
C ASP A 625 -39.33 4.17 14.55
N ILE A 626 -38.57 4.69 13.57
CA ILE A 626 -37.34 5.45 13.76
C ILE A 626 -37.62 6.89 13.36
N VAL A 627 -37.60 7.80 14.34
CA VAL A 627 -37.90 9.22 14.10
C VAL A 627 -36.61 10.00 13.96
N LEU A 628 -36.49 10.74 12.86
CA LEU A 628 -35.35 11.58 12.55
C LEU A 628 -35.70 13.07 12.63
N ARG A 629 -34.69 13.87 12.99
CA ARG A 629 -34.73 15.34 12.85
C ARG A 629 -33.40 15.79 12.21
N GLY A 630 -33.46 16.19 10.94
CA GLY A 630 -32.28 16.38 10.15
C GLY A 630 -31.48 15.09 10.02
N GLU A 631 -30.20 15.12 10.30
CA GLU A 631 -29.27 14.01 10.18
C GLU A 631 -29.36 13.00 11.34
N ARG A 632 -30.03 13.36 12.47
CA ARG A 632 -29.97 12.57 13.72
C ARG A 632 -31.26 11.81 14.03
N ILE A 633 -31.06 10.60 14.54
CA ILE A 633 -32.14 9.79 15.15
C ILE A 633 -32.51 10.42 16.49
N VAL A 634 -33.78 10.82 16.65
CA VAL A 634 -34.26 11.42 17.90
C VAL A 634 -35.04 10.42 18.75
N ARG A 635 -35.67 9.41 18.14
CA ARG A 635 -36.43 8.39 18.87
C ARG A 635 -36.51 7.07 18.08
N VAL A 636 -36.53 5.95 18.80
CA VAL A 636 -36.76 4.60 18.28
C VAL A 636 -37.79 3.90 19.21
N HIS A 637 -38.95 3.58 18.69
CA HIS A 637 -40.03 2.98 19.50
C HIS A 637 -40.82 1.94 18.67
N ARG A 638 -41.63 1.13 19.35
CA ARG A 638 -42.56 0.23 18.68
C ARG A 638 -43.60 1.06 17.93
N HIS A 639 -43.92 0.62 16.73
CA HIS A 639 -44.97 1.24 15.91
C HIS A 639 -46.29 1.30 16.68
N ARG A 640 -47.01 2.39 16.54
CA ARG A 640 -48.38 2.59 17.10
C ARG A 640 -49.29 2.99 15.95
N GLY A 641 -50.20 2.09 15.57
CA GLY A 641 -51.09 2.29 14.43
C GLY A 641 -51.85 3.62 14.46
N GLY A 642 -51.97 4.24 13.30
CA GLY A 642 -52.63 5.54 13.07
C GLY A 642 -51.65 6.70 12.91
N GLU A 643 -51.79 7.43 11.82
CA GLU A 643 -51.16 8.71 11.45
C GLU A 643 -49.65 8.70 11.17
N HIS A 644 -49.31 8.24 9.99
CA HIS A 644 -48.11 8.69 9.34
C HIS A 644 -48.42 9.92 8.46
N GLY A 645 -47.76 11.05 8.77
CA GLY A 645 -47.82 12.23 7.89
C GLY A 645 -47.05 12.00 6.56
N PRO A 646 -47.00 12.98 5.70
CA PRO A 646 -46.34 12.86 4.38
C PRO A 646 -44.82 12.59 4.44
N ASP A 647 -44.20 12.66 5.61
CA ASP A 647 -42.77 12.51 5.84
C ASP A 647 -42.40 11.05 6.25
N VAL A 648 -43.24 10.08 5.91
CA VAL A 648 -43.00 8.65 6.27
C VAL A 648 -42.23 7.93 5.16
N VAL A 649 -41.16 7.26 5.54
CA VAL A 649 -40.46 6.26 4.72
C VAL A 649 -41.07 4.89 5.10
N ASP A 650 -41.79 4.30 4.19
CA ASP A 650 -42.33 2.95 4.36
C ASP A 650 -41.26 1.91 4.11
N ALA A 651 -40.92 1.18 5.15
CA ALA A 651 -39.98 0.02 5.15
C ALA A 651 -40.60 -1.12 5.97
N SER A 652 -41.95 -1.23 5.92
CA SER A 652 -42.70 -2.21 6.69
C SER A 652 -42.44 -3.67 6.30
N ASP A 653 -41.89 -3.89 5.11
CA ASP A 653 -41.46 -5.18 4.57
C ASP A 653 -39.95 -5.39 4.66
N LEU A 654 -39.18 -4.43 5.19
CA LEU A 654 -37.73 -4.43 5.25
C LEU A 654 -37.18 -4.52 6.68
N THR A 655 -35.97 -5.01 6.77
CA THR A 655 -35.13 -4.93 7.97
C THR A 655 -34.21 -3.73 7.86
N VAL A 656 -34.29 -2.82 8.83
CA VAL A 656 -33.34 -1.69 8.95
C VAL A 656 -32.15 -2.12 9.79
N ILE A 657 -30.93 -1.86 9.29
CA ILE A 657 -29.67 -2.13 9.99
C ILE A 657 -28.80 -0.86 9.99
N PRO A 658 -27.80 -0.74 10.91
CA PRO A 658 -26.76 0.28 10.75
C PRO A 658 -26.10 0.15 9.37
N GLY A 659 -25.79 1.25 8.73
CA GLY A 659 -25.07 1.25 7.48
C GLY A 659 -23.72 0.55 7.62
N LEU A 660 -23.34 -0.21 6.59
CA LEU A 660 -22.11 -0.99 6.57
C LEU A 660 -20.88 -0.08 6.38
N TRP A 661 -19.77 -0.52 6.94
CA TRP A 661 -18.45 0.08 6.77
C TRP A 661 -17.58 -0.85 5.93
N ASP A 662 -16.90 -0.28 4.96
CA ASP A 662 -15.72 -0.90 4.34
C ASP A 662 -14.47 -0.20 4.88
N ASN A 663 -13.68 -0.94 5.64
CA ASN A 663 -12.59 -0.35 6.43
C ASN A 663 -11.24 -0.36 5.72
N HIS A 664 -11.20 -0.77 4.46
CA HIS A 664 -9.99 -0.77 3.65
C HIS A 664 -10.36 -0.51 2.20
N VAL A 665 -10.24 0.74 1.78
CA VAL A 665 -10.53 1.13 0.41
C VAL A 665 -9.45 2.06 -0.14
N HIS A 666 -9.34 2.08 -1.46
CA HIS A 666 -8.66 3.11 -2.24
C HIS A 666 -9.68 3.72 -3.19
N GLN A 667 -9.84 5.04 -3.16
CA GLN A 667 -10.81 5.72 -4.04
C GLN A 667 -10.26 5.83 -5.46
N GLU A 668 -8.95 5.94 -5.61
CA GLU A 668 -8.27 6.01 -6.88
C GLU A 668 -6.97 5.21 -6.78
N LEU A 669 -6.95 4.04 -7.41
CA LEU A 669 -5.78 3.18 -7.50
C LEU A 669 -5.70 2.62 -8.92
N TYR A 670 -4.49 2.54 -9.50
CA TYR A 670 -4.22 1.97 -10.82
C TYR A 670 -5.09 2.57 -11.94
N ARG A 671 -5.28 3.89 -11.94
CA ARG A 671 -6.13 4.58 -12.92
C ARG A 671 -7.55 4.04 -13.06
N SER A 672 -7.99 3.19 -12.16
CA SER A 672 -9.36 2.68 -12.10
C SER A 672 -10.33 3.71 -11.54
N PHE A 673 -10.17 4.97 -11.94
CA PHE A 673 -11.07 6.03 -11.53
C PHE A 673 -12.45 5.83 -12.13
N LEU A 674 -13.42 5.49 -11.29
CA LEU A 674 -14.78 5.17 -11.69
C LEU A 674 -15.74 6.36 -11.57
N GLY A 675 -15.21 7.52 -11.22
CA GLY A 675 -15.94 8.76 -11.12
C GLY A 675 -17.18 8.67 -10.24
N ALA A 676 -18.32 9.05 -10.78
CA ALA A 676 -19.61 9.05 -10.06
C ALA A 676 -20.14 7.64 -9.79
N ARG A 677 -19.70 6.60 -10.50
CA ARG A 677 -20.17 5.21 -10.35
C ARG A 677 -19.77 4.60 -9.03
N GLN A 678 -18.52 4.82 -8.57
CA GLN A 678 -17.95 4.15 -7.41
C GLN A 678 -18.81 4.35 -6.14
N GLY A 679 -19.25 5.57 -5.89
CA GLY A 679 -20.11 5.85 -4.75
C GLY A 679 -21.48 5.19 -4.85
N ALA A 680 -22.05 5.08 -6.06
CA ALA A 680 -23.30 4.38 -6.30
C ALA A 680 -23.14 2.86 -6.13
N GLN A 681 -22.03 2.25 -6.58
CA GLN A 681 -21.70 0.85 -6.36
C GLN A 681 -21.67 0.52 -4.86
N GLN A 682 -20.96 1.31 -4.07
CA GLN A 682 -20.85 1.13 -2.61
C GLN A 682 -22.20 1.26 -1.92
N LEU A 683 -22.95 2.35 -2.19
CA LEU A 683 -24.25 2.61 -1.56
C LEU A 683 -25.31 1.57 -1.93
N ALA A 684 -25.32 1.11 -3.19
CA ALA A 684 -26.29 0.10 -3.66
C ALA A 684 -26.14 -1.22 -2.90
N PHE A 685 -24.98 -1.51 -2.34
CA PHE A 685 -24.69 -2.66 -1.48
C PHE A 685 -24.70 -2.34 0.02
N GLY A 686 -25.23 -1.17 0.42
CA GLY A 686 -25.45 -0.81 1.82
C GLY A 686 -24.21 -0.26 2.55
N VAL A 687 -23.11 -0.01 1.85
CA VAL A 687 -21.90 0.61 2.41
C VAL A 687 -22.17 2.11 2.56
N THR A 688 -22.18 2.61 3.79
CA THR A 688 -22.45 4.02 4.09
C THR A 688 -21.23 4.79 4.56
N THR A 689 -20.18 4.07 4.94
CA THR A 689 -18.89 4.64 5.35
C THR A 689 -17.75 3.82 4.79
N THR A 690 -16.76 4.50 4.25
CA THR A 690 -15.52 3.92 3.74
C THR A 690 -14.31 4.54 4.41
N VAL A 691 -13.24 3.75 4.56
CA VAL A 691 -11.98 4.16 5.19
C VAL A 691 -10.87 4.02 4.18
N GLY A 692 -10.41 5.15 3.63
CA GLY A 692 -9.25 5.20 2.74
C GLY A 692 -7.97 4.98 3.51
N VAL A 693 -7.13 4.08 3.01
CA VAL A 693 -5.86 3.69 3.65
C VAL A 693 -4.65 3.94 2.75
N GLY A 694 -4.82 4.75 1.72
CA GLY A 694 -3.76 5.16 0.80
C GLY A 694 -4.35 5.66 -0.51
N ASP A 695 -4.37 6.96 -0.69
CA ASP A 695 -4.84 7.63 -1.91
C ASP A 695 -3.99 8.88 -2.14
N PRO A 696 -3.89 9.41 -3.38
CA PRO A 696 -3.30 10.72 -3.59
C PRO A 696 -4.00 11.79 -2.73
N ALA A 697 -3.24 12.54 -1.93
CA ALA A 697 -3.78 13.35 -0.83
C ALA A 697 -4.84 14.34 -1.27
N TYR A 698 -4.59 15.06 -2.36
CA TYR A 698 -5.52 16.10 -2.81
C TYR A 698 -6.77 15.51 -3.42
N GLN A 699 -6.66 14.34 -4.08
CA GLN A 699 -7.82 13.58 -4.56
C GLN A 699 -8.65 13.05 -3.39
N ALA A 700 -8.03 12.44 -2.40
CA ALA A 700 -8.73 11.97 -1.19
C ALA A 700 -9.48 13.10 -0.45
N LEU A 701 -8.91 14.30 -0.41
CA LEU A 701 -9.57 15.46 0.18
C LEU A 701 -10.72 15.96 -0.69
N GLU A 702 -10.55 15.98 -2.00
CA GLU A 702 -11.59 16.35 -2.97
C GLU A 702 -12.79 15.39 -2.83
N ASP A 703 -12.55 14.07 -2.82
CA ASP A 703 -13.58 13.06 -2.60
C ASP A 703 -14.33 13.29 -1.29
N ARG A 704 -13.60 13.45 -0.19
CA ARG A 704 -14.20 13.71 1.12
C ARG A 704 -15.07 14.97 1.12
N GLU A 705 -14.59 16.05 0.51
CA GLU A 705 -15.28 17.33 0.47
C GLU A 705 -16.49 17.29 -0.47
N ALA A 706 -16.36 16.70 -1.67
CA ALA A 706 -17.45 16.55 -2.64
C ALA A 706 -18.57 15.64 -2.12
N LEU A 707 -18.23 14.52 -1.49
CA LEU A 707 -19.18 13.59 -0.86
C LEU A 707 -19.92 14.25 0.30
N ALA A 708 -19.19 14.92 1.21
CA ALA A 708 -19.77 15.60 2.35
C ALA A 708 -20.65 16.80 1.92
N ALA A 709 -20.26 17.54 0.90
CA ALA A 709 -21.05 18.62 0.31
C ALA A 709 -22.27 18.11 -0.49
N GLY A 710 -22.33 16.81 -0.78
CA GLY A 710 -23.41 16.21 -1.58
C GLY A 710 -23.35 16.57 -3.07
N ARG A 711 -22.19 17.02 -3.54
CA ARG A 711 -21.89 17.24 -4.95
C ARG A 711 -21.70 15.91 -5.67
N ARG A 712 -21.08 14.95 -4.99
CA ARG A 712 -20.93 13.56 -5.42
C ARG A 712 -21.80 12.65 -4.57
N VAL A 713 -22.34 11.59 -5.16
CA VAL A 713 -23.13 10.55 -4.45
C VAL A 713 -22.20 9.43 -4.02
N GLY A 714 -22.20 9.11 -2.74
CA GLY A 714 -21.38 8.02 -2.18
C GLY A 714 -21.47 7.93 -0.68
N PRO A 715 -20.73 6.98 -0.08
CA PRO A 715 -20.55 6.84 1.36
C PRO A 715 -19.85 8.04 1.99
N ARG A 716 -19.90 8.14 3.31
CA ARG A 716 -18.97 8.95 4.09
C ARG A 716 -17.56 8.43 3.88
N PHE A 717 -16.59 9.29 3.66
CA PHE A 717 -15.21 8.92 3.43
C PHE A 717 -14.27 9.45 4.52
N LEU A 718 -13.53 8.54 5.17
CA LEU A 718 -12.44 8.88 6.07
C LEU A 718 -11.12 8.77 5.30
N ALA A 719 -10.39 9.87 5.17
CA ALA A 719 -9.22 9.97 4.30
C ALA A 719 -7.90 9.86 5.06
N SER A 720 -6.96 9.05 4.56
CA SER A 720 -5.58 8.99 5.05
C SER A 720 -4.59 9.77 4.17
N GLY A 721 -4.95 10.08 2.93
CA GLY A 721 -3.97 10.48 1.92
C GLY A 721 -2.87 9.44 1.74
N GLU A 722 -1.73 9.84 1.18
CA GLU A 722 -0.63 8.93 0.89
C GLU A 722 0.03 8.38 2.16
N PRO A 723 0.35 7.07 2.18
CA PRO A 723 1.17 6.49 3.23
C PRO A 723 2.59 7.07 3.26
N VAL A 724 3.15 7.21 4.45
CA VAL A 724 4.58 7.53 4.62
C VAL A 724 5.37 6.23 4.56
N ASP A 725 6.40 6.19 3.69
CA ASP A 725 7.24 5.02 3.47
C ASP A 725 8.74 5.38 3.51
N GLY A 726 9.62 4.42 3.24
CA GLY A 726 11.06 4.65 3.12
C GLY A 726 11.46 5.20 1.75
N SER A 727 12.76 5.24 1.47
CA SER A 727 13.32 5.87 0.27
C SER A 727 13.06 5.10 -1.03
N ARG A 728 12.91 3.79 -0.97
CA ARG A 728 12.76 2.89 -2.14
C ARG A 728 11.29 2.53 -2.34
N VAL A 729 10.45 3.55 -2.58
CA VAL A 729 9.01 3.39 -2.75
C VAL A 729 8.68 2.68 -4.07
N TYR A 730 7.75 1.75 -4.01
CA TYR A 730 7.25 1.04 -5.18
C TYR A 730 5.94 1.63 -5.71
N TYR A 731 5.00 1.93 -4.80
CA TYR A 731 3.74 2.56 -5.21
C TYR A 731 3.93 4.07 -5.35
N ASP A 732 3.44 4.64 -6.43
CA ASP A 732 3.63 6.04 -6.81
C ASP A 732 3.00 7.03 -5.81
N PHE A 733 1.87 6.65 -5.21
CA PHE A 733 1.18 7.49 -4.23
C PHE A 733 1.87 7.52 -2.85
N MET A 734 2.94 6.75 -2.60
CA MET A 734 3.64 6.77 -1.32
C MET A 734 4.61 7.94 -1.19
N ARG A 735 4.82 8.37 0.05
CA ARG A 735 5.70 9.48 0.39
C ARG A 735 6.98 8.99 1.02
N PRO A 736 8.13 9.19 0.36
CA PRO A 736 9.41 8.78 0.93
C PRO A 736 9.79 9.66 2.11
N ALA A 737 10.31 9.02 3.18
CA ALA A 737 10.98 9.65 4.30
C ALA A 737 12.26 8.88 4.59
N SER A 738 13.37 9.37 4.03
CA SER A 738 14.70 8.76 4.14
C SER A 738 15.53 9.39 5.26
N ASP A 739 15.14 10.57 5.72
CA ASP A 739 15.78 11.27 6.83
C ASP A 739 14.75 11.94 7.76
N GLN A 740 15.23 12.44 8.90
CA GLN A 740 14.39 13.08 9.92
C GLN A 740 13.66 14.33 9.39
N ALA A 741 14.29 15.11 8.54
CA ALA A 741 13.70 16.35 8.02
C ALA A 741 12.59 16.03 7.00
N GLU A 742 12.74 14.94 6.23
CA GLU A 742 11.69 14.42 5.33
C GLU A 742 10.51 13.90 6.14
N LEU A 743 10.74 13.10 7.17
CA LEU A 743 9.68 12.63 8.05
C LEU A 743 8.89 13.78 8.65
N GLU A 744 9.57 14.78 9.24
CA GLU A 744 8.93 15.95 9.84
C GLU A 744 8.09 16.74 8.84
N ARG A 745 8.55 16.85 7.60
CA ARG A 745 7.83 17.52 6.50
C ARG A 745 6.56 16.77 6.15
N GLU A 746 6.63 15.44 6.01
CA GLU A 746 5.46 14.62 5.68
C GLU A 746 4.43 14.59 6.83
N LEU A 747 4.88 14.46 8.06
CA LEU A 747 4.01 14.56 9.23
C LEU A 747 3.38 15.97 9.34
N GLY A 748 4.13 17.03 9.04
CA GLY A 748 3.62 18.39 8.95
C GLY A 748 2.51 18.54 7.90
N ARG A 749 2.67 17.92 6.74
CA ARG A 749 1.68 17.86 5.66
C ARG A 749 0.39 17.15 6.10
N ILE A 750 0.50 15.99 6.74
CA ILE A 750 -0.64 15.25 7.29
C ILE A 750 -1.47 16.15 8.22
N GLY A 751 -0.81 16.90 9.10
CA GLY A 751 -1.49 17.87 9.97
C GLY A 751 -2.14 19.03 9.23
N ALA A 752 -1.48 19.58 8.20
CA ALA A 752 -1.99 20.71 7.42
C ALA A 752 -3.20 20.34 6.55
N LEU A 753 -3.22 19.12 6.01
CA LEU A 753 -4.30 18.58 5.19
C LEU A 753 -5.45 17.98 6.00
N ASP A 754 -5.31 17.92 7.33
CA ASP A 754 -6.35 17.48 8.25
C ASP A 754 -6.87 16.05 7.96
N TYR A 755 -5.94 15.09 7.87
CA TYR A 755 -6.27 13.68 7.66
C TYR A 755 -7.13 13.11 8.81
N ASP A 756 -7.82 12.00 8.52
CA ASP A 756 -8.64 11.26 9.48
C ASP A 756 -7.88 10.06 10.07
N ILE A 757 -6.86 9.58 9.35
CA ILE A 757 -6.07 8.40 9.66
C ILE A 757 -4.62 8.70 9.27
N LEU A 758 -3.67 8.17 10.03
CA LEU A 758 -2.27 8.14 9.65
C LEU A 758 -1.92 6.75 9.13
N LYS A 759 -1.37 6.70 7.92
CA LYS A 759 -0.92 5.45 7.30
C LYS A 759 0.58 5.48 7.07
N THR A 760 1.25 4.38 7.43
CA THR A 760 2.65 4.13 7.09
C THR A 760 2.76 2.83 6.30
N TYR A 761 3.92 2.61 5.66
CA TYR A 761 4.12 1.44 4.82
C TYR A 761 5.43 0.71 5.13
N VAL A 762 5.76 -0.32 4.31
CA VAL A 762 6.71 -1.37 4.66
C VAL A 762 8.19 -0.97 4.65
N ARG A 763 8.55 0.13 3.99
CA ARG A 763 9.93 0.61 3.91
C ARG A 763 10.29 1.65 4.97
N LEU A 764 9.32 2.10 5.75
CA LEU A 764 9.58 3.08 6.81
C LEU A 764 10.35 2.44 7.96
N PRO A 765 11.54 2.94 8.34
CA PRO A 765 12.29 2.45 9.49
C PRO A 765 11.47 2.49 10.79
N TYR A 766 11.65 1.53 11.68
CA TYR A 766 10.87 1.44 12.93
C TYR A 766 10.98 2.68 13.82
N ALA A 767 12.13 3.36 13.82
CA ALA A 767 12.30 4.62 14.54
C ALA A 767 11.37 5.72 13.99
N PHE A 768 11.18 5.76 12.67
CA PHE A 768 10.25 6.70 12.03
C PHE A 768 8.80 6.25 12.18
N GLN A 769 8.56 4.93 12.15
CA GLN A 769 7.25 4.37 12.45
C GLN A 769 6.77 4.78 13.85
N ALA A 770 7.61 4.65 14.87
CA ALA A 770 7.29 5.04 16.24
C ALA A 770 6.99 6.54 16.36
N GLN A 771 7.76 7.41 15.69
CA GLN A 771 7.52 8.85 15.64
C GLN A 771 6.19 9.19 14.93
N ALA A 772 5.87 8.47 13.83
CA ALA A 772 4.62 8.67 13.11
C ALA A 772 3.40 8.29 13.95
N ILE A 773 3.46 7.17 14.68
CA ILE A 773 2.41 6.74 15.62
C ILE A 773 2.17 7.81 16.68
N ASP A 774 3.25 8.25 17.36
CA ASP A 774 3.18 9.29 18.39
C ASP A 774 2.62 10.62 17.84
N PHE A 775 3.03 11.02 16.64
CA PHE A 775 2.48 12.21 15.97
C PHE A 775 0.98 12.08 15.70
N GLY A 776 0.53 10.91 15.20
CA GLY A 776 -0.88 10.61 14.95
C GLY A 776 -1.70 10.72 16.23
N HIS A 777 -1.29 10.04 17.30
CA HIS A 777 -1.99 10.02 18.58
C HIS A 777 -2.12 11.42 19.21
N ARG A 778 -1.07 12.24 19.16
CA ARG A 778 -1.17 13.65 19.61
C ARG A 778 -2.20 14.48 18.85
N ARG A 779 -2.63 14.05 17.67
CA ARG A 779 -3.65 14.69 16.83
C ARG A 779 -4.98 13.95 16.81
N GLY A 780 -5.10 12.88 17.57
CA GLY A 780 -6.30 12.05 17.60
C GLY A 780 -6.49 11.19 16.35
N LEU A 781 -5.41 10.96 15.58
CA LEU A 781 -5.45 10.14 14.37
C LEU A 781 -5.03 8.70 14.69
N PRO A 782 -5.89 7.71 14.41
CA PRO A 782 -5.49 6.33 14.49
C PRO A 782 -4.42 6.02 13.44
N SER A 783 -3.44 5.18 13.82
CA SER A 783 -2.31 4.80 12.99
C SER A 783 -2.47 3.38 12.46
N PHE A 784 -2.28 3.22 11.14
CA PHE A 784 -2.32 1.93 10.45
C PHE A 784 -1.05 1.70 9.65
N SER A 785 -0.65 0.43 9.51
CA SER A 785 0.51 0.02 8.73
C SER A 785 0.30 -1.38 8.15
N HIS A 786 1.28 -1.87 7.40
CA HIS A 786 1.38 -3.27 7.04
C HIS A 786 2.20 -4.09 8.04
N TYR A 787 2.83 -3.47 9.04
CA TYR A 787 3.60 -4.15 10.06
C TYR A 787 2.80 -4.45 11.31
N TRP A 788 3.05 -5.65 11.88
CA TRP A 788 2.49 -6.13 13.12
C TRP A 788 3.38 -5.78 14.32
N TYR A 789 4.57 -6.35 14.35
CA TYR A 789 5.55 -6.14 15.41
C TYR A 789 6.85 -5.58 14.81
N PRO A 790 7.53 -4.65 15.45
CA PRO A 790 7.32 -4.09 16.79
C PRO A 790 6.30 -2.93 16.87
N PRO A 791 5.62 -2.46 15.80
CA PRO A 791 4.65 -1.36 15.93
C PRO A 791 3.56 -1.57 16.97
N VAL A 792 3.17 -2.83 17.27
CA VAL A 792 2.24 -3.13 18.35
C VAL A 792 2.80 -2.74 19.73
N ALA A 793 4.12 -2.76 19.91
CA ALA A 793 4.79 -2.29 21.13
C ALA A 793 4.83 -0.75 21.21
N PHE A 794 4.68 -0.07 20.08
CA PHE A 794 4.62 1.40 20.01
C PHE A 794 3.19 1.95 20.12
N GLY A 795 2.19 1.07 20.21
CA GLY A 795 0.78 1.44 20.33
C GLY A 795 0.09 1.70 19.00
N GLN A 796 0.51 1.06 17.90
CA GLN A 796 -0.19 1.14 16.62
C GLN A 796 -1.63 0.66 16.74
N ASP A 797 -2.58 1.33 16.05
CA ASP A 797 -4.01 1.06 16.15
C ASP A 797 -4.50 -0.08 15.25
N GLY A 798 -3.80 -0.36 14.14
CA GLY A 798 -4.22 -1.44 13.26
C GLY A 798 -3.23 -1.84 12.18
N ILE A 799 -3.48 -3.02 11.61
CA ILE A 799 -2.78 -3.57 10.45
C ILE A 799 -3.75 -3.74 9.27
N SER A 800 -3.28 -3.48 8.07
CA SER A 800 -4.10 -3.45 6.85
C SER A 800 -4.56 -4.82 6.37
N HIS A 801 -3.73 -5.84 6.46
CA HIS A 801 -4.04 -7.17 5.95
C HIS A 801 -3.58 -8.24 6.91
N ILE A 802 -4.29 -9.38 6.91
CA ILE A 802 -3.84 -10.56 7.67
C ILE A 802 -2.52 -11.12 7.13
N THR A 803 -2.30 -11.02 5.83
CA THR A 803 -1.07 -11.45 5.13
C THR A 803 -0.34 -10.28 4.52
N ALA A 804 -0.23 -9.17 5.23
CA ALA A 804 0.29 -7.93 4.69
C ALA A 804 1.66 -8.10 4.00
N THR A 805 1.85 -7.37 2.92
CA THR A 805 3.14 -7.26 2.23
C THR A 805 4.24 -6.86 3.22
N GLN A 806 5.33 -7.61 3.19
CA GLN A 806 6.47 -7.40 4.08
C GLN A 806 7.75 -7.25 3.26
N ARG A 807 8.62 -6.30 3.61
CA ARG A 807 9.96 -6.18 3.00
C ARG A 807 10.84 -7.41 3.24
N LEU A 808 10.52 -8.22 4.25
CA LEU A 808 11.24 -9.46 4.58
C LEU A 808 11.02 -10.59 3.56
N GLY A 809 9.93 -10.54 2.78
CA GLY A 809 9.54 -11.63 1.89
C GLY A 809 8.73 -12.74 2.57
N PHE A 810 8.42 -12.59 3.86
CA PHE A 810 7.53 -13.48 4.62
C PHE A 810 6.65 -12.66 5.58
N SER A 811 5.46 -13.15 5.88
CA SER A 811 4.54 -12.51 6.82
C SER A 811 4.95 -12.77 8.27
N ARG A 812 4.75 -11.79 9.15
CA ARG A 812 4.88 -11.98 10.61
C ARG A 812 3.55 -12.35 11.27
N THR A 813 2.46 -12.38 10.51
CA THR A 813 1.12 -12.67 11.01
C THR A 813 0.54 -13.99 10.54
N GLN A 814 1.12 -14.59 9.49
CA GLN A 814 0.67 -15.86 8.94
C GLN A 814 1.86 -16.66 8.38
N SER A 815 1.90 -17.94 8.68
CA SER A 815 2.92 -18.88 8.19
C SER A 815 2.64 -19.32 6.74
N PRO A 816 3.57 -20.03 6.07
CA PRO A 816 3.33 -20.61 4.75
C PRO A 816 2.15 -21.58 4.73
N GLY A 817 1.92 -22.30 5.85
CA GLY A 817 0.76 -23.15 6.05
C GLY A 817 -0.55 -22.40 6.24
N GLY A 818 -0.52 -21.07 6.35
CA GLY A 818 -1.72 -20.25 6.58
C GLY A 818 -2.17 -20.17 8.04
N PHE A 819 -1.28 -20.44 9.00
CA PHE A 819 -1.57 -20.39 10.44
C PHE A 819 -0.96 -19.14 11.10
N ALA A 820 -1.61 -18.67 12.16
CA ALA A 820 -1.04 -17.73 13.14
C ALA A 820 -0.95 -18.42 14.49
N TYR A 821 0.11 -18.15 15.22
CA TYR A 821 0.35 -18.78 16.51
C TYR A 821 0.13 -17.82 17.69
N GLU A 822 0.55 -18.20 18.89
CA GLU A 822 0.28 -17.45 20.11
C GLU A 822 0.78 -16.00 20.07
N ASP A 823 1.91 -15.74 19.43
CA ASP A 823 2.49 -14.42 19.29
C ASP A 823 1.52 -13.41 18.65
N VAL A 824 0.84 -13.81 17.57
CA VAL A 824 -0.13 -12.97 16.87
C VAL A 824 -1.43 -12.86 17.67
N ILE A 825 -2.00 -14.00 18.07
CA ILE A 825 -3.31 -14.03 18.74
C ILE A 825 -3.28 -13.28 20.08
N ARG A 826 -2.26 -13.53 20.90
CA ARG A 826 -2.15 -12.94 22.24
C ARG A 826 -1.78 -11.47 22.21
N THR A 827 -0.87 -11.06 21.29
CA THR A 827 -0.52 -9.64 21.13
C THR A 827 -1.70 -8.83 20.59
N ALA A 828 -2.50 -9.38 19.63
CA ALA A 828 -3.74 -8.75 19.15
C ALA A 828 -4.76 -8.58 20.28
N SER A 829 -4.93 -9.60 21.10
CA SER A 829 -5.90 -9.57 22.20
C SER A 829 -5.51 -8.56 23.27
N ALA A 830 -4.23 -8.46 23.60
CA ALA A 830 -3.71 -7.54 24.62
C ALA A 830 -3.70 -6.09 24.17
N SER A 831 -3.15 -5.80 22.99
CA SER A 831 -3.02 -4.43 22.44
C SER A 831 -4.34 -3.83 21.98
N LYS A 832 -5.31 -4.65 21.55
CA LYS A 832 -6.51 -4.27 20.79
C LYS A 832 -6.20 -3.67 19.41
N MET A 833 -4.98 -3.84 18.92
CA MET A 833 -4.63 -3.49 17.56
C MET A 833 -5.57 -4.20 16.58
N ALA A 834 -6.20 -3.42 15.72
CA ALA A 834 -7.20 -3.93 14.80
C ALA A 834 -6.54 -4.70 13.64
N MET A 835 -7.13 -5.83 13.25
CA MET A 835 -6.77 -6.55 12.03
C MET A 835 -7.89 -6.38 11.00
N MET A 836 -7.57 -5.79 9.85
CA MET A 836 -8.48 -5.71 8.72
C MET A 836 -8.53 -7.05 8.00
N SER A 837 -9.73 -7.49 7.58
CA SER A 837 -9.92 -8.83 7.03
C SER A 837 -9.33 -8.98 5.63
N THR A 838 -9.66 -8.07 4.72
CA THR A 838 -9.24 -8.07 3.31
C THR A 838 -9.03 -9.49 2.76
N LEU A 839 -10.12 -10.28 2.77
CA LEU A 839 -10.11 -11.70 2.39
C LEU A 839 -10.15 -11.84 0.86
N PHE A 840 -9.05 -11.58 0.15
CA PHE A 840 -8.96 -11.65 -1.31
C PHE A 840 -9.51 -12.97 -1.87
N SER A 841 -9.18 -14.11 -1.26
CA SER A 841 -9.68 -15.42 -1.68
C SER A 841 -11.19 -15.60 -1.46
N ALA A 842 -11.91 -14.62 -0.89
CA ALA A 842 -13.36 -14.69 -0.77
C ALA A 842 -14.06 -14.67 -2.16
N THR A 843 -13.38 -14.20 -3.21
CA THR A 843 -13.83 -14.31 -4.61
C THR A 843 -14.08 -15.75 -5.05
N THR A 844 -13.40 -16.73 -4.42
CA THR A 844 -13.70 -18.15 -4.66
C THR A 844 -15.14 -18.56 -4.32
N LEU A 845 -15.84 -17.76 -3.52
CA LEU A 845 -17.25 -17.98 -3.20
C LEU A 845 -18.20 -17.56 -4.33
N LEU A 846 -17.73 -16.85 -5.36
CA LEU A 846 -18.54 -16.55 -6.55
C LEU A 846 -19.05 -17.81 -7.27
N ALA A 847 -18.32 -18.92 -7.18
CA ALA A 847 -18.79 -20.21 -7.69
C ALA A 847 -20.06 -20.71 -6.97
N ASP A 848 -20.23 -20.36 -5.69
CA ASP A 848 -21.36 -20.78 -4.85
C ASP A 848 -22.49 -19.71 -4.86
N HIS A 849 -22.20 -18.50 -5.38
CA HIS A 849 -23.09 -17.32 -5.33
C HIS A 849 -23.27 -16.67 -6.72
N PRO A 850 -23.74 -17.44 -7.75
CA PRO A 850 -23.90 -16.91 -9.11
C PRO A 850 -24.93 -15.78 -9.20
N GLU A 851 -25.83 -15.65 -8.22
CA GLU A 851 -26.80 -14.57 -8.15
C GLU A 851 -26.15 -13.18 -8.04
N LEU A 852 -24.92 -13.07 -7.56
CA LEU A 852 -24.18 -11.80 -7.48
C LEU A 852 -23.75 -11.30 -8.86
N LEU A 853 -23.43 -12.23 -9.78
CA LEU A 853 -23.06 -11.89 -11.16
C LEU A 853 -24.26 -11.39 -11.98
N GLU A 854 -25.45 -11.92 -11.67
CA GLU A 854 -26.68 -11.59 -12.36
C GLU A 854 -27.43 -10.41 -11.74
N ASP A 855 -26.92 -9.87 -10.64
CA ASP A 855 -27.55 -8.75 -9.92
C ASP A 855 -27.73 -7.54 -10.85
N PRO A 856 -28.93 -6.96 -10.94
CA PRO A 856 -29.18 -5.77 -11.76
C PRO A 856 -28.28 -4.58 -11.38
N ARG A 857 -27.85 -4.48 -10.11
CA ARG A 857 -26.93 -3.44 -9.65
C ARG A 857 -25.54 -3.59 -10.28
N VAL A 858 -25.04 -4.82 -10.37
CA VAL A 858 -23.77 -5.15 -11.04
C VAL A 858 -23.87 -4.82 -12.54
N ARG A 859 -24.93 -5.29 -13.21
CA ARG A 859 -25.14 -5.08 -14.65
C ARG A 859 -25.20 -3.61 -15.06
N VAL A 860 -25.74 -2.74 -14.20
CA VAL A 860 -25.92 -1.30 -14.49
C VAL A 860 -24.75 -0.46 -14.01
N LEU A 861 -24.18 -0.77 -12.86
CA LEU A 861 -23.18 0.09 -12.23
C LEU A 861 -21.73 -0.26 -12.60
N TYR A 862 -21.47 -1.51 -13.02
CA TYR A 862 -20.11 -1.90 -13.40
C TYR A 862 -19.81 -1.48 -14.83
N THR A 863 -18.58 -1.08 -15.07
CA THR A 863 -18.08 -0.83 -16.43
C THR A 863 -17.89 -2.15 -17.17
N PRO A 864 -17.79 -2.15 -18.52
CA PRO A 864 -17.51 -3.38 -19.27
C PRO A 864 -16.27 -4.13 -18.78
N SER A 865 -15.17 -3.43 -18.47
CA SER A 865 -13.95 -4.04 -17.94
C SER A 865 -14.16 -4.68 -16.55
N GLN A 866 -14.87 -4.03 -15.66
CA GLN A 866 -15.23 -4.61 -14.37
C GLN A 866 -16.14 -5.84 -14.48
N LEU A 867 -17.04 -5.88 -15.46
CA LEU A 867 -17.89 -7.04 -15.72
C LEU A 867 -17.07 -8.21 -16.25
N GLU A 868 -16.12 -7.96 -17.13
CA GLU A 868 -15.19 -8.96 -17.66
C GLU A 868 -14.32 -9.54 -16.55
N GLU A 869 -13.73 -8.66 -15.72
CA GLU A 869 -12.95 -9.06 -14.55
C GLU A 869 -13.78 -9.92 -13.58
N LEU A 870 -15.00 -9.51 -13.26
CA LEU A 870 -15.87 -10.26 -12.35
C LEU A 870 -16.25 -11.63 -12.92
N GLN A 871 -16.44 -11.74 -14.24
CA GLN A 871 -16.65 -13.00 -14.93
C GLN A 871 -15.43 -13.91 -14.84
N GLN A 872 -14.23 -13.35 -15.07
CA GLN A 872 -12.98 -14.08 -14.94
C GLN A 872 -12.78 -14.61 -13.52
N LEU A 873 -13.00 -13.78 -12.49
CA LEU A 873 -12.95 -14.20 -11.09
C LEU A 873 -13.94 -15.36 -10.80
N ALA A 874 -15.12 -15.33 -11.41
CA ALA A 874 -16.11 -16.41 -11.24
C ALA A 874 -15.72 -17.69 -11.98
N GLU A 875 -14.99 -17.60 -13.07
CA GLU A 875 -14.40 -18.75 -13.77
C GLU A 875 -13.25 -19.34 -12.95
N ASP A 876 -12.35 -18.52 -12.45
CA ASP A 876 -11.24 -18.91 -11.59
C ASP A 876 -11.72 -19.59 -10.30
N ALA A 877 -12.85 -19.12 -9.75
CA ALA A 877 -13.50 -19.73 -8.59
C ALA A 877 -13.96 -21.18 -8.82
N ARG A 878 -14.10 -21.62 -10.09
CA ARG A 878 -14.41 -23.00 -10.50
C ARG A 878 -13.18 -23.78 -10.93
N GLY A 879 -12.05 -23.11 -11.06
CA GLY A 879 -10.78 -23.68 -11.52
C GLY A 879 -10.12 -24.61 -10.50
N SER A 880 -9.06 -25.27 -10.91
CA SER A 880 -8.32 -26.24 -10.08
C SER A 880 -7.63 -25.61 -8.87
N GLU A 881 -7.27 -24.34 -8.94
CA GLU A 881 -6.58 -23.62 -7.85
C GLU A 881 -7.54 -23.13 -6.76
N ALA A 882 -8.83 -23.02 -7.05
CA ALA A 882 -9.84 -22.55 -6.12
C ALA A 882 -9.92 -23.39 -4.82
N ALA A 883 -9.67 -24.70 -4.91
CA ALA A 883 -9.68 -25.57 -3.73
C ALA A 883 -8.58 -25.19 -2.72
N ALA A 884 -7.37 -24.90 -3.19
CA ALA A 884 -6.26 -24.46 -2.34
C ALA A 884 -6.54 -23.04 -1.79
N ALA A 885 -7.08 -22.13 -2.61
CA ALA A 885 -7.45 -20.79 -2.17
C ALA A 885 -8.54 -20.83 -1.07
N ARG A 886 -9.52 -21.73 -1.15
CA ARG A 886 -10.55 -21.94 -0.11
C ARG A 886 -9.98 -22.45 1.20
N VAL A 887 -8.97 -23.34 1.16
CA VAL A 887 -8.26 -23.76 2.40
C VAL A 887 -7.55 -22.58 3.05
N GLY A 888 -6.88 -21.72 2.26
CA GLY A 888 -6.27 -20.49 2.77
C GLY A 888 -7.29 -19.53 3.36
N LEU A 889 -8.44 -19.37 2.69
CA LEU A 889 -9.55 -18.55 3.17
C LEU A 889 -10.09 -19.04 4.52
N GLU A 890 -10.34 -20.35 4.66
CA GLU A 890 -10.79 -20.96 5.91
C GLU A 890 -9.81 -20.69 7.07
N ARG A 891 -8.49 -20.86 6.82
CA ARG A 891 -7.44 -20.59 7.82
C ARG A 891 -7.39 -19.11 8.18
N SER A 892 -7.44 -18.22 7.21
CA SER A 892 -7.45 -16.76 7.45
C SER A 892 -8.66 -16.34 8.28
N VAL A 893 -9.86 -16.83 7.95
CA VAL A 893 -11.07 -16.59 8.75
C VAL A 893 -10.94 -17.20 10.14
N GLY A 894 -10.33 -18.37 10.26
CA GLY A 894 -10.03 -19.01 11.56
C GLY A 894 -9.21 -18.12 12.48
N ILE A 895 -8.15 -17.50 11.95
CA ILE A 895 -7.29 -16.54 12.68
C ILE A 895 -8.11 -15.32 13.14
N LEU A 896 -8.85 -14.69 12.23
CA LEU A 896 -9.69 -13.54 12.55
C LEU A 896 -10.72 -13.85 13.64
N ARG A 897 -11.36 -15.03 13.55
CA ARG A 897 -12.32 -15.52 14.54
C ARG A 897 -11.68 -15.71 15.92
N GLU A 898 -10.49 -16.30 15.97
CA GLU A 898 -9.76 -16.50 17.22
C GLU A 898 -9.35 -15.18 17.85
N ILE A 899 -8.83 -14.23 17.06
CA ILE A 899 -8.51 -12.87 17.52
C ILE A 899 -9.77 -12.21 18.12
N LEU A 900 -10.91 -12.21 17.40
CA LEU A 900 -12.14 -11.58 17.87
C LEU A 900 -12.65 -12.21 19.18
N ARG A 901 -12.68 -13.54 19.26
CA ARG A 901 -13.16 -14.28 20.44
C ARG A 901 -12.23 -14.20 21.63
N SER A 902 -10.92 -14.00 21.40
CA SER A 902 -9.93 -13.69 22.44
C SER A 902 -9.99 -12.23 22.89
N GLY A 903 -10.94 -11.45 22.37
CA GLY A 903 -11.17 -10.05 22.74
C GLY A 903 -10.33 -9.03 21.94
N GLY A 904 -9.68 -9.42 20.86
CA GLY A 904 -9.04 -8.54 19.91
C GLY A 904 -10.04 -7.78 19.02
N THR A 905 -9.57 -7.02 18.06
CA THR A 905 -10.38 -6.20 17.16
C THR A 905 -10.23 -6.69 15.71
N VAL A 906 -11.35 -6.91 15.04
CA VAL A 906 -11.42 -7.28 13.62
C VAL A 906 -12.30 -6.29 12.89
N LEU A 907 -11.84 -5.82 11.71
CA LEU A 907 -12.55 -4.89 10.83
C LEU A 907 -12.77 -5.55 9.47
N ALA A 908 -13.98 -5.54 8.96
CA ALA A 908 -14.27 -5.97 7.60
C ALA A 908 -13.75 -4.91 6.60
N GLY A 909 -12.99 -5.31 5.60
CA GLY A 909 -12.45 -4.45 4.56
C GLY A 909 -12.18 -5.23 3.29
N THR A 910 -12.07 -4.55 2.14
CA THR A 910 -12.02 -5.22 0.83
C THR A 910 -10.69 -5.02 0.10
N ASP A 911 -10.06 -3.86 0.22
CA ASP A 911 -8.95 -3.40 -0.62
C ASP A 911 -9.39 -3.05 -2.06
N LEU A 912 -10.66 -2.53 -2.17
CA LEU A 912 -11.14 -2.04 -3.47
C LEU A 912 -10.22 -0.88 -3.98
N PRO A 913 -10.07 -0.68 -5.29
CA PRO A 913 -10.73 -1.35 -6.41
C PRO A 913 -10.05 -2.63 -6.89
N LEU A 914 -9.03 -3.15 -6.17
CA LEU A 914 -8.39 -4.43 -6.48
C LEU A 914 -9.37 -5.61 -6.42
N GLU A 915 -10.51 -5.39 -5.78
CA GLU A 915 -11.57 -6.37 -5.60
C GLU A 915 -12.94 -5.77 -5.99
N PRO A 916 -13.93 -6.57 -6.43
CA PRO A 916 -15.20 -6.07 -6.93
C PRO A 916 -15.95 -5.17 -5.95
N ILE A 917 -16.16 -3.90 -6.30
CA ILE A 917 -16.71 -2.85 -5.43
C ILE A 917 -18.13 -3.22 -4.98
N GLY A 918 -18.38 -3.13 -3.66
CA GLY A 918 -19.66 -3.48 -3.06
C GLY A 918 -19.89 -4.99 -2.91
N VAL A 919 -19.63 -5.79 -3.96
CA VAL A 919 -19.79 -7.25 -3.94
C VAL A 919 -18.82 -7.89 -2.97
N HIS A 920 -17.54 -7.48 -2.99
CA HIS A 920 -16.49 -8.15 -2.22
C HIS A 920 -16.66 -8.01 -0.71
N LEU A 921 -17.22 -6.91 -0.21
CA LEU A 921 -17.54 -6.79 1.22
C LEU A 921 -18.53 -7.88 1.66
N HIS A 922 -19.55 -8.14 0.85
CA HIS A 922 -20.50 -9.21 1.14
C HIS A 922 -19.88 -10.60 1.01
N LEU A 923 -18.96 -10.82 0.08
CA LEU A 923 -18.18 -12.07 0.01
C LEU A 923 -17.32 -12.26 1.26
N ASN A 924 -16.68 -11.20 1.79
CA ASN A 924 -15.95 -11.24 3.07
C ASN A 924 -16.88 -11.65 4.23
N LEU A 925 -18.06 -11.03 4.35
CA LEU A 925 -19.02 -11.35 5.40
C LEU A 925 -19.56 -12.79 5.28
N ARG A 926 -19.84 -13.26 4.06
CA ARG A 926 -20.25 -14.66 3.76
C ARG A 926 -19.13 -15.65 4.11
N ALA A 927 -17.86 -15.32 3.76
CA ALA A 927 -16.70 -16.13 4.12
C ALA A 927 -16.55 -16.25 5.66
N MET A 928 -16.66 -15.14 6.37
CA MET A 928 -16.62 -15.15 7.83
C MET A 928 -17.66 -16.11 8.40
N VAL A 929 -18.92 -16.03 7.96
CA VAL A 929 -20.01 -16.89 8.48
C VAL A 929 -19.80 -18.35 8.07
N ARG A 930 -19.43 -18.61 6.81
CA ARG A 930 -19.16 -19.96 6.31
C ARG A 930 -18.11 -20.69 7.16
N TYR A 931 -17.08 -19.97 7.63
CA TYR A 931 -15.97 -20.53 8.39
C TYR A 931 -16.02 -20.22 9.90
N GLY A 932 -17.23 -19.96 10.42
CA GLY A 932 -17.55 -20.09 11.81
C GLY A 932 -17.73 -18.83 12.64
N PHE A 933 -17.80 -17.64 12.04
CA PHE A 933 -18.44 -16.50 12.69
C PHE A 933 -19.95 -16.71 12.74
N THR A 934 -20.62 -16.12 13.71
CA THR A 934 -22.07 -15.95 13.63
C THR A 934 -22.38 -14.75 12.72
N PRO A 935 -23.55 -14.67 12.05
CA PRO A 935 -23.93 -13.46 11.30
C PRO A 935 -23.85 -12.18 12.13
N PHE A 936 -24.19 -12.26 13.42
CA PHE A 936 -24.03 -11.15 14.34
C PHE A 936 -22.56 -10.70 14.49
N GLU A 937 -21.62 -11.63 14.69
CA GLU A 937 -20.18 -11.32 14.80
C GLU A 937 -19.65 -10.70 13.50
N ALA A 938 -20.01 -11.27 12.34
CA ALA A 938 -19.61 -10.74 11.04
C ALA A 938 -20.12 -9.31 10.81
N LEU A 939 -21.41 -9.04 11.05
CA LEU A 939 -21.98 -7.70 10.92
C LEU A 939 -21.38 -6.69 11.90
N GLN A 940 -20.95 -7.12 13.11
CA GLN A 940 -20.24 -6.23 14.03
C GLN A 940 -18.92 -5.72 13.46
N THR A 941 -18.19 -6.53 12.66
CA THR A 941 -16.92 -6.12 12.04
C THR A 941 -17.11 -5.04 10.96
N ALA A 942 -18.32 -4.90 10.42
CA ALA A 942 -18.67 -3.92 9.40
C ALA A 942 -19.63 -2.81 9.93
N THR A 943 -19.86 -2.70 11.25
CA THR A 943 -20.78 -1.68 11.81
C THR A 943 -20.24 -1.05 13.08
N ARG A 944 -20.47 -1.66 14.23
CA ARG A 944 -20.18 -1.10 15.55
C ARG A 944 -18.68 -1.10 15.89
N ILE A 945 -17.95 -2.14 15.50
CA ILE A 945 -16.52 -2.27 15.82
C ILE A 945 -15.73 -1.15 15.12
N PRO A 946 -15.89 -0.92 13.79
CA PRO A 946 -15.21 0.19 13.13
C PRO A 946 -15.61 1.56 13.66
N ALA A 947 -16.91 1.80 13.94
CA ALA A 947 -17.33 3.06 14.52
C ALA A 947 -16.59 3.37 15.84
N ARG A 948 -16.28 2.34 16.65
CA ARG A 948 -15.45 2.49 17.85
C ARG A 948 -13.98 2.70 17.52
N GLN A 949 -13.42 1.93 16.56
CA GLN A 949 -12.02 1.97 16.20
C GLN A 949 -11.60 3.35 15.66
N PHE A 950 -12.48 3.99 14.90
CA PHE A 950 -12.25 5.31 14.29
C PHE A 950 -12.88 6.48 15.06
N GLY A 951 -13.23 6.32 16.35
CA GLY A 951 -13.74 7.40 17.20
C GLY A 951 -15.14 7.90 16.88
N ALA A 952 -15.87 7.20 16.02
CA ALA A 952 -17.21 7.58 15.55
C ALA A 952 -18.35 6.93 16.34
N SER A 953 -18.08 6.22 17.43
CA SER A 953 -19.11 5.49 18.19
C SER A 953 -20.15 6.41 18.86
N GLY A 954 -19.84 7.71 18.97
CA GLY A 954 -20.78 8.76 19.37
C GLY A 954 -21.86 9.01 18.33
N ASP A 955 -21.57 8.77 17.06
CA ASP A 955 -22.40 9.14 15.91
C ASP A 955 -22.87 7.96 15.08
N LEU A 956 -22.06 6.91 14.90
CA LEU A 956 -22.25 5.86 13.90
C LEU A 956 -22.25 4.45 14.50
N GLY A 957 -22.54 3.45 13.68
CA GLY A 957 -22.45 2.02 13.96
C GLY A 957 -23.60 1.43 14.77
N THR A 958 -24.60 2.23 15.16
CA THR A 958 -25.80 1.77 15.90
C THR A 958 -27.02 2.61 15.59
N VAL A 959 -28.21 1.99 15.61
CA VAL A 959 -29.51 2.68 15.41
C VAL A 959 -30.12 3.04 16.76
N ARG A 960 -29.77 4.23 17.29
CA ARG A 960 -30.18 4.71 18.61
C ARG A 960 -30.38 6.23 18.62
N PRO A 961 -31.22 6.75 19.55
CA PRO A 961 -31.34 8.20 19.75
C PRO A 961 -29.98 8.87 19.96
N GLY A 962 -29.80 10.02 19.32
CA GLY A 962 -28.55 10.80 19.29
C GLY A 962 -27.57 10.44 18.18
N ARG A 963 -27.70 9.31 17.48
CA ARG A 963 -26.84 8.86 16.39
C ARG A 963 -27.24 9.52 15.07
N LEU A 964 -26.28 9.61 14.15
CA LEU A 964 -26.56 9.96 12.75
C LEU A 964 -27.35 8.83 12.08
N ALA A 965 -28.20 9.19 11.14
CA ALA A 965 -28.99 8.23 10.39
C ALA A 965 -28.21 7.78 9.14
N ASP A 966 -27.26 6.87 9.39
CA ASP A 966 -26.53 6.10 8.35
C ASP A 966 -27.05 4.65 8.46
N LEU A 967 -27.93 4.27 7.52
CA LEU A 967 -28.78 3.08 7.60
C LEU A 967 -28.79 2.32 6.27
N ALA A 968 -28.88 0.99 6.33
CA ALA A 968 -29.23 0.17 5.18
C ALA A 968 -30.56 -0.52 5.43
N PHE A 969 -31.37 -0.65 4.39
CA PHE A 969 -32.69 -1.26 4.38
C PHE A 969 -32.63 -2.51 3.50
N VAL A 970 -32.72 -3.67 4.13
CA VAL A 970 -32.51 -4.96 3.45
C VAL A 970 -33.76 -5.83 3.49
N GLU A 971 -33.94 -6.66 2.48
CA GLU A 971 -34.94 -7.73 2.53
C GLU A 971 -34.42 -8.91 3.34
N GLY A 972 -35.24 -9.49 4.21
CA GLY A 972 -34.89 -10.67 4.99
C GLY A 972 -34.35 -10.37 6.40
N ASP A 973 -33.69 -11.37 6.99
CA ASP A 973 -33.08 -11.32 8.32
C ASP A 973 -31.58 -11.59 8.27
N PRO A 974 -30.73 -10.54 8.23
CA PRO A 974 -29.30 -10.69 8.13
C PRO A 974 -28.63 -11.26 9.41
N LEU A 975 -29.38 -11.37 10.54
CA LEU A 975 -28.89 -12.09 11.73
C LEU A 975 -29.12 -13.61 11.62
N ALA A 976 -30.11 -14.03 10.81
CA ALA A 976 -30.35 -15.43 10.51
C ALA A 976 -29.54 -15.91 9.31
N ARG A 977 -29.47 -15.09 8.27
CA ARG A 977 -28.78 -15.38 6.99
C ARG A 977 -27.97 -14.16 6.59
N ILE A 978 -26.65 -14.29 6.58
CA ILE A 978 -25.76 -13.18 6.24
C ILE A 978 -25.95 -12.67 4.80
N GLU A 979 -26.39 -13.53 3.88
CA GLU A 979 -26.69 -13.20 2.49
C GLU A 979 -27.73 -12.08 2.38
N ASP A 980 -28.69 -12.03 3.31
CA ASP A 980 -29.75 -11.03 3.33
C ASP A 980 -29.20 -9.60 3.56
N ALA A 981 -27.98 -9.45 4.09
CA ALA A 981 -27.34 -8.15 4.23
C ALA A 981 -27.02 -7.49 2.87
N ALA A 982 -26.90 -8.30 1.79
CA ALA A 982 -26.70 -7.82 0.42
C ALA A 982 -28.00 -7.39 -0.27
N ASN A 983 -29.17 -7.78 0.24
CA ASN A 983 -30.46 -7.53 -0.39
C ASN A 983 -30.98 -6.09 -0.13
N VAL A 984 -30.12 -5.11 -0.40
CA VAL A 984 -30.38 -3.70 -0.14
C VAL A 984 -31.45 -3.17 -1.11
N ARG A 985 -32.49 -2.49 -0.58
CA ARG A 985 -33.53 -1.79 -1.33
C ARG A 985 -33.39 -0.28 -1.24
N MET A 986 -32.97 0.21 -0.08
CA MET A 986 -32.73 1.62 0.17
C MET A 986 -31.49 1.78 1.05
N VAL A 987 -30.88 2.95 1.01
CA VAL A 987 -29.77 3.33 1.87
C VAL A 987 -29.93 4.77 2.32
N MET A 988 -29.50 5.07 3.53
CA MET A 988 -29.53 6.42 4.07
C MET A 988 -28.13 6.81 4.58
N THR A 989 -27.65 7.96 4.14
CA THR A 989 -26.39 8.57 4.62
C THR A 989 -26.67 9.97 5.13
N ASN A 990 -26.25 10.29 6.36
CA ASN A 990 -26.53 11.58 6.99
C ASN A 990 -28.02 11.97 6.88
N GLY A 991 -28.96 11.04 7.13
CA GLY A 991 -30.40 11.28 7.07
C GLY A 991 -30.98 11.52 5.67
N ARG A 992 -30.20 11.34 4.61
CA ARG A 992 -30.65 11.45 3.23
C ARG A 992 -30.86 10.07 2.62
N LEU A 993 -32.13 9.77 2.33
CA LEU A 993 -32.57 8.49 1.76
C LEU A 993 -32.28 8.44 0.25
N ARG A 994 -31.85 7.27 -0.22
CA ARG A 994 -31.78 6.89 -1.62
C ARG A 994 -32.32 5.48 -1.80
N THR A 995 -33.11 5.27 -2.84
CA THR A 995 -33.51 3.93 -3.25
C THR A 995 -32.50 3.36 -4.23
N VAL A 996 -32.35 2.05 -4.27
CA VAL A 996 -31.46 1.39 -5.27
C VAL A 996 -31.83 1.82 -6.69
N PRO A 997 -33.10 1.84 -7.13
CA PRO A 997 -33.45 2.39 -8.47
C PRO A 997 -32.97 3.82 -8.69
N SER A 998 -32.97 4.68 -7.68
CA SER A 998 -32.46 6.06 -7.81
C SER A 998 -30.94 6.17 -7.95
N LEU A 999 -30.22 5.17 -7.44
CA LEU A 999 -28.76 5.05 -7.61
C LEU A 999 -28.41 4.52 -9.01
N LEU A 1000 -29.23 3.61 -9.55
CA LEU A 1000 -29.03 3.02 -10.88
C LEU A 1000 -29.42 3.98 -12.02
N ALA A 1001 -30.47 4.79 -11.84
CA ALA A 1001 -31.07 5.61 -12.89
C ALA A 1001 -30.06 6.49 -13.68
N PRO A 1002 -29.03 7.09 -13.08
CA PRO A 1002 -28.06 7.87 -13.83
C PRO A 1002 -27.20 7.07 -14.82
N PHE A 1003 -27.15 5.74 -14.68
CA PHE A 1003 -26.27 4.83 -15.42
C PHE A 1003 -27.03 3.79 -16.25
N ALA A 1004 -28.37 3.85 -16.25
CA ALA A 1004 -29.21 2.83 -16.89
C ALA A 1004 -29.24 2.92 -18.43
N ASP A 1005 -28.89 4.09 -19.00
CA ASP A 1005 -28.93 4.39 -20.44
C ASP A 1005 -27.53 4.41 -21.08
N GLY A 1006 -26.49 3.96 -20.36
CA GLY A 1006 -25.09 4.01 -20.78
C GLY A 1006 -24.51 2.67 -21.23
#